data_1c14c2ae172e79a21a35ab1e24a9a167
#
_entry.id   1c14c2ae172e79a21a35ab1e24a9a167
#
_cell.length_a   1.000
_cell.length_b   1.000
_cell.length_c   1.000
_cell.angle_alpha   90.00
_cell.angle_beta   90.00
_cell.angle_gamma   90.00
#
_symmetry.space_group_name_H-M   'P 1'
#
loop_
_entity.id
_entity.type
_entity.pdbx_description
1 polymer ?
#
loop_
_entity_poly.entity_id
_entity_poly.type
_entity_poly.pdbx_seq_one_letter_code
_entity_poly.pdbx_strand_id
1 'polypeptide(L)'
;MLDEKHPEEILEALTDDSITKWAFNANFERVCLSRYLTDLGRSLDPFHDHHPLSQDCARFLNPAGWKCSMVWSAYMGLPLSLEGVGAVLNLDNQKMKEGRDLIRYFCVPCKETKTNGGRTRNFPNHAPDKWNLFKSYNKRDVEVEMAIQERLQKYPVPEQVWEEYHQDQEINDRGIAIDLELARQAVAMDAKSRESLMEALKEKTGLENPNSVLQMLGWLEARGLKSDSLGKKQVKELLKTAQEPLHSVLLLRQKLAKSSVKKYQAMEMTACQDGRARGMYQFYGANRTGRYAGRHIQMQNLPQNHLPDLSEARELVRQGNYEALELLYDSVPDVLSQLIRTAFVPREGMKFVVSDFSAIEARAISWMAGEKWKSAAFAAGKDIYCSTASQMFGVPVVKHGVNGELRQKGKIAELACIAEGQLVLTDHGLIPIENMTTEDRIWDGENWVHHDGVVYRGEREVMRYAGLLATPDHLVYVEEKEEPIPFQAAAENGYHLRRLCSSIVIQYGDLPARARVYDILNAGPHHRFTVSDCLVHNCGYGGSVGALKAMGAMDMGIPEEELGHLVQSWRAANPHIVDFWWQVDGAVKTAIKKRIPVQVNNLRFLCKSGMLFIELPSGRRLSYVKPRIGENKFGGESVTYEGIGATKKWERLESYGPKFVENIVQGTARDILCYAMQTLRHCAIVGHVHDELIIECRKDVSVDAICQQMGRTPPWAEGLILRADGYECEFYQKD
;
A
#
# COMPACT_ATOMS: atom_id res chain seq x y z
N MET A 1 1.34 34.51 -21.08
CA MET A 1 2.81 34.56 -20.87
C MET A 1 3.62 34.47 -22.16
N LEU A 2 3.05 34.70 -23.31
CA LEU A 2 3.74 34.26 -24.53
C LEU A 2 3.65 35.25 -25.68
N ASP A 3 3.04 36.40 -25.44
CA ASP A 3 3.07 37.56 -26.33
C ASP A 3 3.91 38.64 -25.62
N GLU A 4 5.17 38.65 -25.84
CA GLU A 4 6.26 39.65 -25.70
C GLU A 4 6.23 40.70 -24.54
N LYS A 5 5.19 40.83 -23.73
CA LYS A 5 5.13 41.70 -22.55
C LYS A 5 4.49 40.93 -21.37
N HIS A 6 5.32 40.53 -20.42
CA HIS A 6 4.81 39.98 -19.15
C HIS A 6 4.35 41.17 -18.30
N PRO A 7 3.09 41.19 -17.84
CA PRO A 7 2.65 42.19 -16.89
C PRO A 7 3.53 42.10 -15.62
N GLU A 8 4.25 43.18 -15.31
CA GLU A 8 5.16 43.23 -14.14
C GLU A 8 4.44 42.85 -12.86
N GLU A 9 3.18 43.28 -12.69
CA GLU A 9 2.31 42.94 -11.59
C GLU A 9 2.15 41.44 -11.37
N ILE A 10 2.12 40.64 -12.43
CA ILE A 10 2.04 39.18 -12.30
C ILE A 10 3.36 38.60 -11.83
N LEU A 11 4.49 39.12 -12.35
CA LEU A 11 5.82 38.65 -11.95
C LEU A 11 6.12 38.99 -10.49
N GLU A 12 5.70 40.19 -10.04
CA GLU A 12 5.77 40.58 -8.63
C GLU A 12 4.88 39.71 -7.75
N ALA A 13 3.63 39.47 -8.14
CA ALA A 13 2.71 38.60 -7.42
C ALA A 13 3.21 37.16 -7.29
N LEU A 14 3.96 36.62 -8.23
CA LEU A 14 4.56 35.30 -8.16
C LEU A 14 5.60 35.19 -7.04
N THR A 15 6.36 36.24 -6.78
CA THR A 15 7.40 36.30 -5.75
C THR A 15 6.91 36.82 -4.41
N ASP A 16 5.72 37.40 -4.34
CA ASP A 16 5.10 37.87 -3.10
C ASP A 16 4.43 36.71 -2.34
N ASP A 17 4.99 36.31 -1.21
CA ASP A 17 4.47 35.24 -0.37
C ASP A 17 3.16 35.59 0.34
N SER A 18 2.81 36.87 0.44
CA SER A 18 1.51 37.31 0.99
C SER A 18 0.33 37.00 0.05
N ILE A 19 0.62 36.80 -1.23
CA ILE A 19 -0.36 36.46 -2.26
C ILE A 19 -0.42 34.94 -2.44
N THR A 20 -1.55 34.31 -2.10
CA THR A 20 -1.75 32.87 -2.31
C THR A 20 -1.95 32.55 -3.80
N LYS A 21 -1.06 31.76 -4.35
CA LYS A 21 -1.14 31.22 -5.72
C LYS A 21 -1.84 29.86 -5.70
N TRP A 22 -2.76 29.65 -6.64
CA TRP A 22 -3.48 28.40 -6.82
C TRP A 22 -3.20 27.77 -8.19
N ALA A 23 -3.05 26.46 -8.23
CA ALA A 23 -3.02 25.71 -9.47
C ALA A 23 -3.47 24.26 -9.25
N PHE A 24 -4.00 23.60 -10.31
CA PHE A 24 -4.27 22.18 -10.29
C PHE A 24 -2.97 21.41 -10.59
N ASN A 25 -2.37 20.80 -9.58
CA ASN A 25 -1.00 20.26 -9.55
C ASN A 25 0.06 21.36 -9.39
N ALA A 26 -0.15 22.26 -8.44
CA ALA A 26 0.61 23.48 -8.22
C ALA A 26 2.14 23.30 -8.13
N ASN A 27 2.64 22.10 -7.78
CA ASN A 27 4.07 21.80 -7.85
C ASN A 27 4.64 21.97 -9.26
N PHE A 28 3.89 21.61 -10.30
CA PHE A 28 4.33 21.76 -11.69
C PHE A 28 4.47 23.24 -12.06
N GLU A 29 3.43 24.04 -11.79
CA GLU A 29 3.45 25.47 -12.09
C GLU A 29 4.54 26.19 -11.31
N ARG A 30 4.66 25.90 -10.00
CA ARG A 30 5.65 26.50 -9.11
C ARG A 30 7.08 26.26 -9.63
N VAL A 31 7.42 25.01 -9.96
CA VAL A 31 8.76 24.64 -10.45
C VAL A 31 9.04 25.25 -11.82
N CYS A 32 8.08 25.20 -12.75
CA CYS A 32 8.25 25.80 -14.09
C CYS A 32 8.40 27.31 -14.02
N LEU A 33 7.60 27.99 -13.19
CA LEU A 33 7.67 29.45 -13.02
C LEU A 33 8.95 29.88 -12.29
N SER A 34 9.43 29.07 -11.33
CA SER A 34 10.74 29.31 -10.71
C SER A 34 11.85 29.34 -11.74
N ARG A 35 11.89 28.33 -12.62
CA ARG A 35 12.87 28.29 -13.71
C ARG A 35 12.74 29.48 -14.67
N TYR A 36 11.48 29.79 -15.02
CA TYR A 36 11.20 30.92 -15.91
C TYR A 36 11.69 32.26 -15.34
N LEU A 37 11.43 32.55 -14.06
CA LEU A 37 11.90 33.76 -13.37
C LEU A 37 13.42 33.80 -13.31
N THR A 38 14.08 32.68 -13.06
CA THR A 38 15.55 32.57 -13.09
C THR A 38 16.09 32.87 -14.48
N ASP A 39 15.46 32.38 -15.56
CA ASP A 39 15.87 32.65 -16.95
C ASP A 39 15.65 34.11 -17.33
N LEU A 40 14.72 34.84 -16.68
CA LEU A 40 14.56 36.30 -16.79
C LEU A 40 15.59 37.10 -15.96
N GLY A 41 16.52 36.42 -15.26
CA GLY A 41 17.51 37.08 -14.41
C GLY A 41 16.96 37.62 -13.09
N ARG A 42 15.75 37.21 -12.69
CA ARG A 42 15.18 37.54 -11.37
C ARG A 42 15.79 36.65 -10.28
N SER A 43 16.26 37.30 -9.21
CA SER A 43 16.64 36.60 -7.99
C SER A 43 15.37 36.08 -7.35
N LEU A 44 15.27 34.78 -7.14
CA LEU A 44 14.31 34.22 -6.20
C LEU A 44 14.95 34.39 -4.83
N ASP A 45 14.28 35.10 -3.92
CA ASP A 45 14.76 35.20 -2.55
C ASP A 45 15.04 33.80 -2.00
N PRO A 46 16.23 33.60 -1.41
CA PRO A 46 16.53 32.33 -0.81
C PRO A 46 15.44 32.06 0.23
N PHE A 47 14.81 30.92 0.10
CA PHE A 47 13.91 30.38 1.07
C PHE A 47 14.47 30.67 2.48
N HIS A 48 13.73 31.31 3.34
CA HIS A 48 14.15 31.63 4.71
C HIS A 48 14.29 30.38 5.60
N ASP A 49 14.67 29.27 4.99
CA ASP A 49 15.05 28.08 5.71
C ASP A 49 16.46 28.32 6.29
N HIS A 50 16.56 28.53 7.58
CA HIS A 50 17.84 28.61 8.30
C HIS A 50 18.63 27.31 8.24
N HIS A 51 18.24 26.39 7.36
CA HIS A 51 18.88 25.09 7.18
C HIS A 51 20.20 25.24 6.41
N PRO A 52 21.29 24.51 6.79
CA PRO A 52 22.57 24.53 6.05
C PRO A 52 22.45 24.12 4.57
N LEU A 53 21.33 23.52 4.17
CA LEU A 53 21.00 23.09 2.81
C LEU A 53 20.08 24.07 2.05
N SER A 54 19.79 25.24 2.61
CA SER A 54 18.91 26.25 2.00
C SER A 54 19.36 26.72 0.61
N GLN A 55 20.65 26.68 0.33
CA GLN A 55 21.19 27.04 -1.00
C GLN A 55 20.63 26.21 -2.16
N ASP A 56 20.18 24.96 -1.90
CA ASP A 56 19.57 24.12 -2.93
C ASP A 56 18.09 24.41 -3.14
N CYS A 57 17.38 24.84 -2.09
CA CYS A 57 15.97 25.24 -2.17
C CYS A 57 15.79 26.68 -2.68
N ALA A 58 16.85 27.51 -2.65
CA ALA A 58 16.84 28.89 -3.14
C ALA A 58 16.54 29.06 -4.65
N ARG A 59 16.42 27.94 -5.38
CA ARG A 59 16.08 27.93 -6.81
C ARG A 59 14.59 27.89 -7.10
N PHE A 60 13.76 27.75 -6.09
CA PHE A 60 12.32 27.57 -6.22
C PHE A 60 11.54 28.65 -5.49
N LEU A 61 10.40 29.03 -6.06
CA LEU A 61 9.41 29.86 -5.39
C LEU A 61 8.98 29.20 -4.07
N ASN A 62 8.83 30.00 -3.03
CA ASN A 62 8.43 29.54 -1.71
C ASN A 62 7.12 28.74 -1.76
N PRO A 63 7.11 27.44 -1.36
CA PRO A 63 5.89 26.65 -1.38
C PRO A 63 4.80 27.18 -0.45
N ALA A 64 5.12 27.93 0.61
CA ALA A 64 4.16 28.50 1.54
C ALA A 64 3.14 29.43 0.87
N GLY A 65 3.53 30.13 -0.21
CA GLY A 65 2.65 30.97 -1.01
C GLY A 65 1.75 30.19 -2.00
N TRP A 66 1.76 28.84 -1.98
CA TRP A 66 1.06 28.03 -2.98
C TRP A 66 0.06 27.05 -2.34
N LYS A 67 -1.14 26.98 -2.92
CA LYS A 67 -2.14 25.96 -2.62
C LYS A 67 -2.53 25.18 -3.88
N CYS A 68 -2.92 23.93 -3.73
CA CYS A 68 -3.11 23.00 -4.85
C CYS A 68 -4.55 22.46 -4.88
N SER A 69 -5.29 22.75 -5.95
CA SER A 69 -6.67 22.27 -6.13
C SER A 69 -6.75 20.76 -6.33
N MET A 70 -5.68 20.13 -6.82
CA MET A 70 -5.58 18.65 -6.87
C MET A 70 -5.48 18.06 -5.46
N VAL A 71 -4.72 18.67 -4.55
CA VAL A 71 -4.64 18.27 -3.13
C VAL A 71 -5.99 18.44 -2.45
N TRP A 72 -6.68 19.55 -2.71
CA TRP A 72 -8.03 19.77 -2.19
C TRP A 72 -9.00 18.69 -2.69
N SER A 73 -8.96 18.39 -3.99
CA SER A 73 -9.77 17.31 -4.58
C SER A 73 -9.45 15.95 -3.96
N ALA A 74 -8.18 15.64 -3.76
CA ALA A 74 -7.74 14.40 -3.11
C ALA A 74 -8.23 14.29 -1.67
N TYR A 75 -8.15 15.38 -0.89
CA TYR A 75 -8.67 15.47 0.47
C TYR A 75 -10.18 15.18 0.52
N MET A 76 -10.92 15.58 -0.50
CA MET A 76 -12.34 15.29 -0.67
C MET A 76 -12.63 13.90 -1.26
N GLY A 77 -11.62 13.05 -1.45
CA GLY A 77 -11.79 11.71 -2.03
C GLY A 77 -12.10 11.69 -3.53
N LEU A 78 -11.93 12.82 -4.23
CA LEU A 78 -12.17 12.98 -5.66
C LEU A 78 -10.96 12.49 -6.49
N PRO A 79 -11.10 12.34 -7.83
CA PRO A 79 -9.99 11.99 -8.71
C PRO A 79 -8.81 12.96 -8.63
N LEU A 80 -7.60 12.48 -9.02
CA LEU A 80 -6.37 13.29 -9.07
C LEU A 80 -6.13 13.91 -10.46
N SER A 81 -7.16 14.05 -11.28
CA SER A 81 -7.08 14.70 -12.60
C SER A 81 -8.17 15.74 -12.75
N LEU A 82 -7.83 16.87 -13.36
CA LEU A 82 -8.74 17.99 -13.60
C LEU A 82 -10.01 17.53 -14.35
N GLU A 83 -9.83 16.71 -15.39
CA GLU A 83 -10.92 16.11 -16.16
C GLU A 83 -11.82 15.22 -15.29
N GLY A 84 -11.20 14.35 -14.47
CA GLY A 84 -11.94 13.44 -13.60
C GLY A 84 -12.73 14.17 -12.51
N VAL A 85 -12.15 15.21 -11.91
CA VAL A 85 -12.85 16.04 -10.90
C VAL A 85 -14.01 16.79 -11.54
N GLY A 86 -13.80 17.41 -12.70
CA GLY A 86 -14.85 18.11 -13.44
C GLY A 86 -16.02 17.20 -13.79
N ALA A 87 -15.75 15.97 -14.23
CA ALA A 87 -16.76 14.97 -14.54
C ALA A 87 -17.56 14.53 -13.31
N VAL A 88 -16.88 14.25 -12.17
CA VAL A 88 -17.54 13.81 -10.92
C VAL A 88 -18.40 14.91 -10.31
N LEU A 89 -17.96 16.17 -10.41
CA LEU A 89 -18.68 17.34 -9.92
C LEU A 89 -19.78 17.82 -10.88
N ASN A 90 -19.89 17.21 -12.07
CA ASN A 90 -20.81 17.61 -13.15
C ASN A 90 -20.70 19.11 -13.48
N LEU A 91 -19.47 19.55 -13.78
CA LEU A 91 -19.23 20.92 -14.19
C LEU A 91 -19.66 21.13 -15.64
N ASP A 92 -20.29 22.29 -15.93
CA ASP A 92 -20.73 22.67 -17.28
C ASP A 92 -19.55 22.82 -18.25
N ASN A 93 -18.47 23.42 -17.76
CA ASN A 93 -17.20 23.54 -18.46
C ASN A 93 -16.31 22.34 -18.14
N GLN A 94 -16.02 21.51 -19.14
CA GLN A 94 -15.12 20.38 -19.00
C GLN A 94 -13.82 20.62 -19.77
N LYS A 95 -12.77 19.86 -19.41
CA LYS A 95 -11.46 19.90 -20.07
C LYS A 95 -11.59 19.58 -21.57
N MET A 96 -10.85 20.31 -22.40
CA MET A 96 -10.80 20.08 -23.84
C MET A 96 -10.05 18.77 -24.16
N LYS A 97 -10.57 17.96 -25.06
CA LYS A 97 -10.01 16.65 -25.44
C LYS A 97 -8.70 16.75 -26.21
N GLU A 98 -8.52 17.82 -26.95
CA GLU A 98 -7.32 18.08 -27.78
C GLU A 98 -6.07 18.39 -26.97
N GLY A 99 -6.20 18.68 -25.67
CA GLY A 99 -5.12 19.11 -24.81
C GLY A 99 -3.91 18.18 -24.79
N ARG A 100 -4.14 16.85 -24.80
CA ARG A 100 -3.05 15.86 -24.80
C ARG A 100 -2.15 15.98 -26.05
N ASP A 101 -2.76 16.14 -27.22
CA ASP A 101 -2.01 16.25 -28.48
C ASP A 101 -1.30 17.59 -28.60
N LEU A 102 -1.88 18.66 -28.06
CA LEU A 102 -1.27 19.99 -28.01
C LEU A 102 -0.05 20.01 -27.07
N ILE A 103 -0.18 19.42 -25.85
CA ILE A 103 0.94 19.23 -24.92
C ILE A 103 2.06 18.42 -25.57
N ARG A 104 1.70 17.29 -26.21
CA ARG A 104 2.68 16.46 -26.91
C ARG A 104 3.39 17.22 -28.04
N TYR A 105 2.67 18.05 -28.77
CA TYR A 105 3.23 18.81 -29.88
C TYR A 105 4.20 19.90 -29.41
N PHE A 106 3.83 20.70 -28.39
CA PHE A 106 4.61 21.87 -27.98
C PHE A 106 5.58 21.61 -26.82
N CYS A 107 5.25 20.68 -25.91
CA CYS A 107 5.99 20.48 -24.67
C CYS A 107 6.92 19.26 -24.68
N VAL A 108 6.73 18.32 -25.63
CA VAL A 108 7.58 17.12 -25.74
C VAL A 108 8.55 17.30 -26.91
N PRO A 109 9.86 17.01 -26.72
CA PRO A 109 10.81 17.02 -27.82
C PRO A 109 10.38 16.12 -28.98
N CYS A 110 10.58 16.58 -30.22
CA CYS A 110 10.27 15.80 -31.40
C CYS A 110 11.56 15.25 -32.04
N LYS A 111 11.42 14.13 -32.77
CA LYS A 111 12.56 13.57 -33.52
C LYS A 111 12.91 14.47 -34.69
N GLU A 112 14.19 14.62 -34.94
CA GLU A 112 14.73 15.28 -36.14
C GLU A 112 14.32 14.51 -37.38
N THR A 113 13.71 15.20 -38.35
CA THR A 113 13.33 14.64 -39.63
C THR A 113 13.60 15.66 -40.73
N LYS A 114 13.74 15.21 -41.99
CA LYS A 114 13.87 16.11 -43.14
C LYS A 114 12.64 17.02 -43.29
N THR A 115 11.46 16.50 -42.95
CA THR A 115 10.19 17.24 -43.08
C THR A 115 9.99 18.32 -42.01
N ASN A 116 10.64 18.19 -40.86
CA ASN A 116 10.57 19.20 -39.81
C ASN A 116 11.81 20.16 -39.79
N GLY A 117 12.68 20.07 -40.79
CA GLY A 117 13.89 20.91 -40.89
C GLY A 117 14.95 20.59 -39.83
N GLY A 118 15.02 19.37 -39.33
CA GLY A 118 16.01 18.93 -38.33
C GLY A 118 15.75 19.45 -36.92
N ARG A 119 14.56 19.99 -36.63
CA ARG A 119 14.26 20.53 -35.31
C ARG A 119 13.89 19.44 -34.30
N THR A 120 14.31 19.68 -33.06
CA THR A 120 13.99 18.84 -31.90
C THR A 120 12.81 19.35 -31.05
N ARG A 121 12.32 20.57 -31.36
CA ARG A 121 11.21 21.24 -30.67
C ARG A 121 10.29 21.96 -31.64
N ASN A 122 9.00 21.96 -31.30
CA ASN A 122 8.00 22.78 -31.99
C ASN A 122 7.75 24.07 -31.20
N PHE A 123 7.83 25.22 -31.93
CA PHE A 123 7.56 26.53 -31.38
C PHE A 123 6.23 27.08 -31.94
N PRO A 124 5.65 28.13 -31.34
CA PRO A 124 4.38 28.72 -31.76
C PRO A 124 4.29 29.03 -33.27
N ASN A 125 5.36 29.56 -33.85
CA ASN A 125 5.45 29.91 -35.28
C ASN A 125 5.41 28.70 -36.23
N HIS A 126 5.67 27.50 -35.73
CA HIS A 126 5.60 26.29 -36.57
C HIS A 126 4.16 25.80 -36.82
N ALA A 127 3.22 26.19 -35.95
CA ALA A 127 1.80 25.86 -36.08
C ALA A 127 0.92 26.88 -35.32
N PRO A 128 0.71 28.08 -35.88
CA PRO A 128 -0.03 29.17 -35.22
C PRO A 128 -1.42 28.82 -34.79
N ASP A 129 -2.17 28.04 -35.59
CA ASP A 129 -3.54 27.61 -35.27
C ASP A 129 -3.56 26.66 -34.06
N LYS A 130 -2.64 25.69 -34.02
CA LYS A 130 -2.49 24.80 -32.85
C LYS A 130 -2.06 25.59 -31.63
N TRP A 131 -1.24 26.63 -31.79
CA TRP A 131 -0.82 27.49 -30.70
C TRP A 131 -2.01 28.28 -30.12
N ASN A 132 -2.86 28.88 -30.98
CA ASN A 132 -4.07 29.56 -30.53
C ASN A 132 -5.02 28.59 -29.80
N LEU A 133 -5.17 27.37 -30.32
CA LEU A 133 -5.97 26.33 -29.65
C LEU A 133 -5.34 25.95 -28.30
N PHE A 134 -4.00 25.90 -28.20
CA PHE A 134 -3.29 25.62 -26.96
C PHE A 134 -3.48 26.72 -25.91
N LYS A 135 -3.49 28.00 -26.33
CA LYS A 135 -3.85 29.11 -25.42
C LYS A 135 -5.29 28.98 -24.90
N SER A 136 -6.24 28.64 -25.77
CA SER A 136 -7.65 28.42 -25.40
C SER A 136 -7.79 27.22 -24.46
N TYR A 137 -7.02 26.15 -24.70
CA TYR A 137 -6.95 25.00 -23.81
C TYR A 137 -6.44 25.39 -22.40
N ASN A 138 -5.36 26.14 -22.30
CA ASN A 138 -4.82 26.60 -21.03
C ASN A 138 -5.84 27.48 -20.25
N LYS A 139 -6.50 28.42 -20.95
CA LYS A 139 -7.56 29.24 -20.37
C LYS A 139 -8.69 28.36 -19.83
N ARG A 140 -9.10 27.35 -20.58
CA ARG A 140 -10.16 26.41 -20.17
C ARG A 140 -9.76 25.60 -18.93
N ASP A 141 -8.52 25.16 -18.84
CA ASP A 141 -8.03 24.42 -17.65
C ASP A 141 -8.13 25.30 -16.40
N VAL A 142 -7.79 26.59 -16.48
CA VAL A 142 -7.93 27.54 -15.36
C VAL A 142 -9.42 27.78 -15.00
N GLU A 143 -10.30 27.95 -16.00
CA GLU A 143 -11.74 28.12 -15.76
C GLU A 143 -12.35 26.89 -15.04
N VAL A 144 -11.94 25.69 -15.43
CA VAL A 144 -12.39 24.45 -14.78
C VAL A 144 -11.86 24.37 -13.37
N GLU A 145 -10.61 24.73 -13.14
CA GLU A 145 -10.03 24.76 -11.79
C GLU A 145 -10.76 25.73 -10.85
N MET A 146 -11.02 26.96 -11.30
CA MET A 146 -11.79 27.93 -10.54
C MET A 146 -13.19 27.43 -10.18
N ALA A 147 -13.88 26.75 -11.11
CA ALA A 147 -15.18 26.16 -10.87
C ALA A 147 -15.10 25.00 -9.85
N ILE A 148 -14.01 24.23 -9.84
CA ILE A 148 -13.76 23.21 -8.80
C ILE A 148 -13.60 23.88 -7.43
N GLN A 149 -12.79 24.94 -7.32
CA GLN A 149 -12.59 25.66 -6.07
C GLN A 149 -13.91 26.22 -5.53
N GLU A 150 -14.74 26.83 -6.38
CA GLU A 150 -16.07 27.33 -6.01
C GLU A 150 -16.96 26.20 -5.44
N ARG A 151 -16.95 25.02 -6.05
CA ARG A 151 -17.72 23.87 -5.55
C ARG A 151 -17.22 23.34 -4.23
N LEU A 152 -15.89 23.37 -4.00
CA LEU A 152 -15.23 22.82 -2.82
C LEU A 152 -15.15 23.82 -1.65
N GLN A 153 -15.37 25.12 -1.85
CA GLN A 153 -15.21 26.17 -0.82
C GLN A 153 -15.97 25.91 0.51
N LYS A 154 -17.06 25.12 0.45
CA LYS A 154 -17.84 24.72 1.63
C LYS A 154 -17.13 23.66 2.50
N TYR A 155 -16.04 23.10 2.01
CA TYR A 155 -15.25 22.04 2.65
C TYR A 155 -13.76 22.39 2.56
N PRO A 156 -13.31 23.44 3.27
CA PRO A 156 -11.91 23.85 3.22
C PRO A 156 -11.00 22.75 3.75
N VAL A 157 -9.81 22.69 3.18
CA VAL A 157 -8.71 21.87 3.71
C VAL A 157 -8.20 22.56 4.98
N PRO A 158 -8.01 21.83 6.11
CA PRO A 158 -7.43 22.39 7.33
C PRO A 158 -6.03 22.96 7.08
N GLU A 159 -5.66 24.05 7.78
CA GLU A 159 -4.35 24.70 7.57
C GLU A 159 -3.19 23.75 7.90
N GLN A 160 -3.32 22.91 8.91
CA GLN A 160 -2.34 21.85 9.19
C GLN A 160 -2.01 21.00 7.96
N VAL A 161 -3.00 20.65 7.12
CA VAL A 161 -2.79 19.84 5.91
C VAL A 161 -2.05 20.65 4.84
N TRP A 162 -2.24 21.99 4.79
CA TRP A 162 -1.44 22.86 3.92
C TRP A 162 0.00 22.99 4.40
N GLU A 163 0.25 23.07 5.70
CA GLU A 163 1.60 23.05 6.27
C GLU A 163 2.33 21.76 5.94
N GLU A 164 1.64 20.62 6.02
CA GLU A 164 2.18 19.31 5.60
C GLU A 164 2.48 19.26 4.09
N TYR A 165 1.61 19.86 3.27
CA TYR A 165 1.82 19.98 1.83
C TYR A 165 3.04 20.86 1.51
N HIS A 166 3.20 21.98 2.19
CA HIS A 166 4.36 22.88 2.00
C HIS A 166 5.66 22.15 2.36
N GLN A 167 5.69 21.41 3.47
CA GLN A 167 6.85 20.61 3.84
C GLN A 167 7.16 19.47 2.83
N ASP A 168 6.14 18.84 2.26
CA ASP A 168 6.33 17.88 1.15
C ASP A 168 7.01 18.55 -0.05
N GLN A 169 6.61 19.77 -0.37
CA GLN A 169 7.25 20.53 -1.46
C GLN A 169 8.71 20.89 -1.13
N GLU A 170 9.02 21.24 0.13
CA GLU A 170 10.41 21.48 0.56
C GLU A 170 11.26 20.22 0.42
N ILE A 171 10.74 19.05 0.81
CA ILE A 171 11.42 17.75 0.66
C ILE A 171 11.66 17.44 -0.83
N ASN A 172 10.64 17.64 -1.67
CA ASN A 172 10.74 17.43 -3.11
C ASN A 172 11.74 18.38 -3.77
N ASP A 173 11.83 19.65 -3.34
CA ASP A 173 12.76 20.64 -3.84
C ASP A 173 14.21 20.34 -3.41
N ARG A 174 14.39 19.92 -2.17
CA ARG A 174 15.69 19.48 -1.66
C ARG A 174 16.20 18.26 -2.40
N GLY A 175 15.33 17.27 -2.62
CA GLY A 175 15.66 16.02 -3.29
C GLY A 175 16.72 15.20 -2.55
N ILE A 176 17.19 14.13 -3.17
CA ILE A 176 18.21 13.23 -2.64
C ILE A 176 19.33 13.01 -3.67
N ALA A 177 20.59 13.01 -3.25
CA ALA A 177 21.71 12.80 -4.14
C ALA A 177 21.79 11.33 -4.61
N ILE A 178 22.25 11.15 -5.86
CA ILE A 178 22.39 9.86 -6.52
C ILE A 178 23.83 9.65 -6.96
N ASP A 179 24.39 8.49 -6.66
CA ASP A 179 25.63 7.99 -7.24
C ASP A 179 25.37 7.60 -8.71
N LEU A 180 25.55 8.59 -9.58
CA LEU A 180 25.33 8.42 -11.03
C LEU A 180 26.33 7.48 -11.68
N GLU A 181 27.55 7.35 -11.11
CA GLU A 181 28.53 6.40 -11.62
C GLU A 181 28.04 4.98 -11.37
N LEU A 182 27.64 4.66 -10.15
CA LEU A 182 27.01 3.36 -9.84
C LEU A 182 25.82 3.09 -10.76
N ALA A 183 24.95 4.06 -10.98
CA ALA A 183 23.76 3.89 -11.82
C ALA A 183 24.15 3.56 -13.28
N ARG A 184 25.10 4.27 -13.87
CA ARG A 184 25.57 4.05 -15.25
C ARG A 184 26.25 2.70 -15.42
N GLN A 185 27.12 2.34 -14.50
CA GLN A 185 27.81 1.05 -14.53
C GLN A 185 26.81 -0.11 -14.37
N ALA A 186 25.81 0.03 -13.48
CA ALA A 186 24.75 -0.97 -13.33
C ALA A 186 23.94 -1.16 -14.64
N VAL A 187 23.62 -0.08 -15.36
CA VAL A 187 22.95 -0.17 -16.67
C VAL A 187 23.82 -0.87 -17.70
N ALA A 188 25.12 -0.54 -17.77
CA ALA A 188 26.06 -1.17 -18.69
C ALA A 188 26.22 -2.68 -18.40
N MET A 189 26.36 -3.04 -17.13
CA MET A 189 26.46 -4.44 -16.68
C MET A 189 25.20 -5.25 -16.95
N ASP A 190 24.00 -4.67 -16.74
CA ASP A 190 22.75 -5.35 -17.10
C ASP A 190 22.67 -5.61 -18.61
N ALA A 191 23.10 -4.69 -19.43
CA ALA A 191 23.12 -4.86 -20.87
C ALA A 191 24.01 -6.06 -21.27
N LYS A 192 25.25 -6.13 -20.72
CA LYS A 192 26.18 -7.25 -20.93
C LYS A 192 25.59 -8.59 -20.43
N SER A 193 25.02 -8.59 -19.22
CA SER A 193 24.39 -9.80 -18.66
C SER A 193 23.18 -10.27 -19.48
N ARG A 194 22.36 -9.34 -19.99
CA ARG A 194 21.21 -9.70 -20.86
C ARG A 194 21.63 -10.31 -22.16
N GLU A 195 22.71 -9.82 -22.76
CA GLU A 195 23.27 -10.39 -23.99
C GLU A 195 23.71 -11.84 -23.76
N SER A 196 24.52 -12.10 -22.73
CA SER A 196 24.98 -13.44 -22.35
C SER A 196 23.80 -14.39 -22.02
N LEU A 197 22.82 -13.95 -21.25
CA LEU A 197 21.62 -14.75 -20.91
C LEU A 197 20.77 -15.05 -22.16
N MET A 198 20.68 -14.11 -23.09
CA MET A 198 19.94 -14.30 -24.34
C MET A 198 20.63 -15.32 -25.26
N GLU A 199 21.98 -15.27 -25.37
CA GLU A 199 22.75 -16.24 -26.12
C GLU A 199 22.60 -17.64 -25.52
N ALA A 200 22.75 -17.79 -24.21
CA ALA A 200 22.56 -19.07 -23.53
C ALA A 200 21.14 -19.63 -23.72
N LEU A 201 20.11 -18.77 -23.73
CA LEU A 201 18.74 -19.19 -24.02
C LEU A 201 18.55 -19.62 -25.48
N LYS A 202 19.14 -18.93 -26.45
CA LYS A 202 19.11 -19.29 -27.87
C LYS A 202 19.78 -20.65 -28.09
N GLU A 203 20.94 -20.87 -27.51
CA GLU A 203 21.67 -22.13 -27.58
C GLU A 203 20.84 -23.30 -27.03
N LYS A 204 20.26 -23.14 -25.85
CA LYS A 204 19.45 -24.20 -25.20
C LYS A 204 18.10 -24.46 -25.85
N THR A 205 17.48 -23.45 -26.44
CA THR A 205 16.11 -23.57 -26.96
C THR A 205 16.03 -23.70 -28.47
N GLY A 206 17.02 -23.21 -29.20
CA GLY A 206 17.00 -23.09 -30.67
C GLY A 206 16.00 -22.03 -31.17
N LEU A 207 15.44 -21.21 -30.30
CA LEU A 207 14.46 -20.16 -30.66
C LEU A 207 15.17 -18.92 -31.21
N GLU A 208 14.60 -18.31 -32.23
CA GLU A 208 15.08 -17.04 -32.77
C GLU A 208 14.97 -15.92 -31.75
N ASN A 209 13.82 -15.86 -31.05
CA ASN A 209 13.59 -14.90 -29.97
C ASN A 209 13.06 -15.59 -28.68
N PRO A 210 13.95 -16.11 -27.82
CA PRO A 210 13.55 -16.73 -26.56
C PRO A 210 12.85 -15.81 -25.59
N ASN A 211 12.91 -14.48 -25.83
CA ASN A 211 12.19 -13.47 -25.02
C ASN A 211 10.72 -13.37 -25.39
N SER A 212 10.32 -13.87 -26.57
CA SER A 212 8.91 -13.96 -26.96
C SER A 212 8.16 -14.95 -26.08
N VAL A 213 7.14 -14.46 -25.37
CA VAL A 213 6.28 -15.32 -24.52
C VAL A 213 5.64 -16.42 -25.35
N LEU A 214 5.16 -16.11 -26.57
CA LEU A 214 4.50 -17.06 -27.45
C LEU A 214 5.47 -18.18 -27.91
N GLN A 215 6.69 -17.83 -28.37
CA GLN A 215 7.68 -18.82 -28.78
C GLN A 215 8.12 -19.72 -27.63
N MET A 216 8.34 -19.13 -26.46
CA MET A 216 8.75 -19.86 -25.25
C MET A 216 7.66 -20.82 -24.76
N LEU A 217 6.39 -20.40 -24.73
CA LEU A 217 5.27 -21.27 -24.36
C LEU A 217 5.14 -22.46 -25.31
N GLY A 218 5.26 -22.23 -26.64
CA GLY A 218 5.26 -23.32 -27.63
C GLY A 218 6.45 -24.26 -27.45
N TRP A 219 7.64 -23.76 -27.12
CA TRP A 219 8.82 -24.57 -26.85
C TRP A 219 8.67 -25.47 -25.61
N LEU A 220 8.06 -24.93 -24.54
CA LEU A 220 7.76 -25.64 -23.29
C LEU A 220 6.69 -26.72 -23.52
N GLU A 221 5.61 -26.40 -24.23
CA GLU A 221 4.52 -27.33 -24.55
C GLU A 221 5.00 -28.48 -25.41
N ALA A 222 5.84 -28.22 -26.41
CA ALA A 222 6.47 -29.28 -27.22
C ALA A 222 7.35 -30.29 -26.42
N ARG A 223 7.71 -29.93 -25.17
CA ARG A 223 8.46 -30.78 -24.23
C ARG A 223 7.64 -31.25 -23.04
N GLY A 224 6.30 -31.17 -23.15
CA GLY A 224 5.36 -31.71 -22.16
C GLY A 224 5.08 -30.78 -20.98
N LEU A 225 5.56 -29.53 -20.98
CA LEU A 225 5.30 -28.58 -19.93
C LEU A 225 4.32 -27.48 -20.41
N LYS A 226 3.03 -27.68 -20.17
CA LYS A 226 1.97 -26.74 -20.57
C LYS A 226 1.78 -25.63 -19.58
N SER A 227 1.69 -24.39 -20.07
CA SER A 227 1.42 -23.20 -19.26
C SER A 227 0.72 -22.12 -20.08
N ASP A 228 -0.17 -21.36 -19.45
CA ASP A 228 -0.90 -20.27 -20.11
C ASP A 228 -0.16 -18.92 -19.97
N SER A 229 0.86 -18.84 -19.12
CA SER A 229 1.65 -17.63 -18.92
C SER A 229 3.07 -17.91 -18.42
N LEU A 230 3.96 -16.91 -18.62
CA LEU A 230 5.31 -16.89 -18.07
C LEU A 230 5.48 -15.76 -17.03
N GLY A 231 4.40 -15.42 -16.33
CA GLY A 231 4.45 -14.48 -15.24
C GLY A 231 5.26 -15.02 -14.05
N LYS A 232 5.81 -14.11 -13.22
CA LYS A 232 6.72 -14.45 -12.10
C LYS A 232 6.19 -15.58 -11.20
N LYS A 233 4.89 -15.57 -10.87
CA LYS A 233 4.25 -16.60 -10.02
C LYS A 233 4.22 -17.96 -10.76
N GLN A 234 3.82 -17.94 -12.02
CA GLN A 234 3.71 -19.16 -12.82
C GLN A 234 5.08 -19.81 -13.06
N VAL A 235 6.10 -19.01 -13.40
CA VAL A 235 7.48 -19.54 -13.57
C VAL A 235 7.99 -20.16 -12.26
N LYS A 236 7.71 -19.56 -11.10
CA LYS A 236 8.08 -20.13 -9.79
C LYS A 236 7.41 -21.49 -9.53
N GLU A 237 6.15 -21.67 -9.92
CA GLU A 237 5.46 -22.95 -9.80
C GLU A 237 6.00 -23.99 -10.78
N LEU A 238 6.26 -23.59 -12.03
CA LEU A 238 6.85 -24.48 -13.03
C LEU A 238 8.24 -25.00 -12.61
N LEU A 239 9.06 -24.15 -12.01
CA LEU A 239 10.40 -24.52 -11.52
C LEU A 239 10.37 -25.60 -10.43
N LYS A 240 9.28 -25.75 -9.66
CA LYS A 240 9.16 -26.80 -8.62
C LYS A 240 9.10 -28.20 -9.21
N THR A 241 8.61 -28.35 -10.43
CA THR A 241 8.35 -29.65 -11.09
C THR A 241 9.14 -29.85 -12.35
N ALA A 242 9.72 -28.80 -12.95
CA ALA A 242 10.48 -28.86 -14.17
C ALA A 242 11.80 -29.64 -13.98
N GLN A 243 12.07 -30.57 -14.89
CA GLN A 243 13.36 -31.29 -14.99
C GLN A 243 14.22 -30.67 -16.09
N GLU A 244 15.50 -31.05 -16.17
CA GLU A 244 16.36 -30.61 -17.26
C GLU A 244 15.86 -31.15 -18.62
N PRO A 245 15.95 -30.35 -19.72
CA PRO A 245 16.53 -28.99 -19.80
C PRO A 245 15.55 -27.83 -19.46
N LEU A 246 14.30 -28.14 -19.17
CA LEU A 246 13.25 -27.14 -18.92
C LEU A 246 13.56 -26.26 -17.69
N HIS A 247 14.10 -26.89 -16.63
CA HIS A 247 14.48 -26.19 -15.41
C HIS A 247 15.51 -25.08 -15.66
N SER A 248 16.62 -25.43 -16.34
CA SER A 248 17.66 -24.45 -16.70
C SER A 248 17.13 -23.30 -17.57
N VAL A 249 16.27 -23.60 -18.55
CA VAL A 249 15.67 -22.57 -19.43
C VAL A 249 14.75 -21.64 -18.65
N LEU A 250 13.93 -22.17 -17.74
CA LEU A 250 13.07 -21.36 -16.89
C LEU A 250 13.86 -20.47 -15.94
N LEU A 251 14.99 -20.94 -15.37
CA LEU A 251 15.89 -20.13 -14.54
C LEU A 251 16.53 -19.00 -15.34
N LEU A 252 17.09 -19.29 -16.52
CA LEU A 252 17.64 -18.25 -17.40
C LEU A 252 16.58 -17.21 -17.78
N ARG A 253 15.37 -17.68 -18.10
CA ARG A 253 14.24 -16.80 -18.41
C ARG A 253 13.84 -15.92 -17.21
N GLN A 254 13.86 -16.47 -16.00
CA GLN A 254 13.59 -15.72 -14.77
C GLN A 254 14.64 -14.63 -14.53
N LYS A 255 15.93 -14.94 -14.71
CA LYS A 255 17.03 -13.97 -14.62
C LYS A 255 16.86 -12.84 -15.67
N LEU A 256 16.56 -13.19 -16.93
CA LEU A 256 16.36 -12.23 -18.02
C LEU A 256 15.12 -11.34 -17.80
N ALA A 257 14.08 -11.84 -17.16
CA ALA A 257 12.83 -11.10 -16.91
C ALA A 257 12.94 -10.03 -15.80
N LYS A 258 14.07 -9.94 -15.09
CA LYS A 258 14.27 -8.92 -14.06
C LYS A 258 14.29 -7.52 -14.68
N SER A 259 13.38 -6.68 -14.22
CA SER A 259 13.18 -5.32 -14.74
C SER A 259 13.71 -4.23 -13.78
N SER A 260 14.33 -4.61 -12.68
CA SER A 260 14.78 -3.70 -11.61
C SER A 260 15.80 -2.68 -12.09
N VAL A 261 16.61 -3.00 -13.08
CA VAL A 261 17.59 -2.08 -13.71
C VAL A 261 16.95 -0.84 -14.33
N LYS A 262 15.67 -0.88 -14.71
CA LYS A 262 14.93 0.30 -15.14
C LYS A 262 14.93 1.41 -14.06
N LYS A 263 15.18 1.06 -12.80
CA LYS A 263 15.29 2.04 -11.71
C LYS A 263 16.56 2.87 -11.83
N TYR A 264 17.70 2.29 -12.24
CA TYR A 264 18.93 3.03 -12.52
C TYR A 264 18.76 3.99 -13.71
N GLN A 265 18.10 3.55 -14.78
CA GLN A 265 17.76 4.43 -15.90
C GLN A 265 16.84 5.58 -15.45
N ALA A 266 15.86 5.29 -14.57
CA ALA A 266 15.02 6.34 -13.99
C ALA A 266 15.82 7.31 -13.11
N MET A 267 16.84 6.86 -12.39
CA MET A 267 17.75 7.69 -11.61
C MET A 267 18.53 8.65 -12.51
N GLU A 268 19.11 8.17 -13.60
CA GLU A 268 19.83 9.03 -14.58
C GLU A 268 18.90 10.09 -15.21
N MET A 269 17.66 9.70 -15.55
CA MET A 269 16.67 10.61 -16.13
C MET A 269 16.12 11.64 -15.14
N THR A 270 16.11 11.32 -13.85
CA THR A 270 15.51 12.15 -12.80
C THR A 270 16.53 13.06 -12.13
N ALA A 271 17.82 12.68 -12.16
CA ALA A 271 18.88 13.46 -11.57
C ALA A 271 19.00 14.81 -12.26
N CYS A 272 18.99 15.88 -11.46
CA CYS A 272 19.26 17.24 -11.92
C CYS A 272 20.77 17.46 -12.13
N GLN A 273 21.16 18.66 -12.62
CA GLN A 273 22.56 18.98 -12.89
C GLN A 273 23.50 18.86 -11.67
N ASP A 274 22.96 19.02 -10.47
CA ASP A 274 23.68 18.88 -9.21
C ASP A 274 23.69 17.43 -8.68
N GLY A 275 23.26 16.45 -9.47
CA GLY A 275 23.24 15.03 -9.11
C GLY A 275 22.10 14.63 -8.16
N ARG A 276 21.15 15.53 -7.84
CA ARG A 276 20.03 15.20 -6.94
C ARG A 276 18.76 14.87 -7.72
N ALA A 277 18.06 13.83 -7.31
CA ALA A 277 16.72 13.50 -7.79
C ALA A 277 15.68 14.30 -6.98
N ARG A 278 14.78 14.98 -7.70
CA ARG A 278 13.73 15.85 -7.13
C ARG A 278 12.34 15.43 -7.59
N GLY A 279 11.30 15.92 -6.89
CA GLY A 279 9.91 15.60 -7.24
C GLY A 279 9.55 14.12 -7.04
N MET A 280 10.15 13.46 -6.05
CA MET A 280 10.04 12.02 -5.82
C MET A 280 8.75 11.61 -5.15
N TYR A 281 7.99 12.55 -4.59
CA TYR A 281 6.80 12.30 -3.78
C TYR A 281 5.59 13.05 -4.31
N GLN A 282 4.44 12.40 -4.25
CA GLN A 282 3.14 13.02 -4.46
C GLN A 282 2.36 13.04 -3.15
N PHE A 283 2.17 14.24 -2.63
CA PHE A 283 1.31 14.49 -1.48
C PHE A 283 -0.12 14.02 -1.78
N TYR A 284 -0.74 13.30 -0.85
CA TYR A 284 -2.09 12.74 -1.00
C TYR A 284 -2.25 11.82 -2.23
N GLY A 285 -1.16 11.16 -2.67
CA GLY A 285 -1.19 10.27 -3.84
C GLY A 285 -2.11 9.06 -3.68
N ALA A 286 -2.30 8.59 -2.45
CA ALA A 286 -3.33 7.62 -2.06
C ALA A 286 -4.51 8.38 -1.41
N ASN A 287 -5.41 8.91 -2.22
CA ASN A 287 -6.47 9.83 -1.79
C ASN A 287 -7.42 9.27 -0.70
N ARG A 288 -7.53 7.95 -0.58
CA ARG A 288 -8.40 7.31 0.44
C ARG A 288 -7.90 7.54 1.86
N THR A 289 -6.60 7.42 2.09
CA THR A 289 -5.95 7.51 3.40
C THR A 289 -5.15 8.79 3.58
N GLY A 290 -4.85 9.50 2.48
CA GLY A 290 -3.96 10.65 2.43
C GLY A 290 -2.47 10.29 2.44
N ARG A 291 -2.12 9.00 2.29
CA ARG A 291 -0.72 8.57 2.19
C ARG A 291 -0.04 9.14 0.94
N TYR A 292 1.26 9.31 1.03
CA TYR A 292 2.10 9.70 -0.09
C TYR A 292 2.20 8.60 -1.15
N ALA A 293 2.37 8.97 -2.40
CA ALA A 293 2.74 8.05 -3.47
C ALA A 293 4.12 8.40 -4.02
N GLY A 294 4.90 7.38 -4.35
CA GLY A 294 6.20 7.57 -5.01
C GLY A 294 6.04 7.96 -6.48
N ARG A 295 6.88 8.88 -6.94
CA ARG A 295 7.01 9.28 -8.35
C ARG A 295 8.39 8.90 -8.88
N HIS A 296 8.54 8.93 -10.19
CA HIS A 296 9.80 8.66 -10.90
C HIS A 296 10.44 7.34 -10.46
N ILE A 297 11.40 7.37 -9.55
CA ILE A 297 12.13 6.20 -9.07
C ILE A 297 11.26 5.33 -8.15
N GLN A 298 10.26 5.92 -7.45
CA GLN A 298 9.35 5.24 -6.53
C GLN A 298 10.11 4.48 -5.41
N MET A 299 10.74 5.22 -4.51
CA MET A 299 11.59 4.69 -3.43
C MET A 299 10.87 3.64 -2.56
N GLN A 300 9.55 3.80 -2.36
CA GLN A 300 8.72 2.88 -1.58
C GLN A 300 8.68 1.45 -2.12
N ASN A 301 8.96 1.27 -3.42
CA ASN A 301 8.84 0.01 -4.16
C ASN A 301 10.19 -0.57 -4.57
N LEU A 302 11.29 -0.15 -3.94
CA LEU A 302 12.61 -0.70 -4.22
C LEU A 302 12.81 -2.04 -3.50
N PRO A 303 13.54 -2.99 -4.11
CA PRO A 303 13.89 -4.25 -3.48
C PRO A 303 14.64 -4.05 -2.15
N GLN A 304 14.53 -5.01 -1.25
CA GLN A 304 15.35 -5.05 -0.02
C GLN A 304 16.74 -5.57 -0.33
N ASN A 305 17.70 -5.20 0.52
CA ASN A 305 19.07 -5.67 0.47
C ASN A 305 19.19 -6.94 1.34
N HIS A 306 19.82 -7.99 0.81
CA HIS A 306 20.07 -9.25 1.52
C HIS A 306 21.49 -9.75 1.31
N LEU A 307 22.31 -9.01 0.56
CA LEU A 307 23.72 -9.33 0.35
C LEU A 307 24.49 -9.08 1.64
N PRO A 308 25.24 -10.08 2.17
CA PRO A 308 26.04 -9.91 3.38
C PRO A 308 27.24 -8.98 3.18
N ASP A 309 27.73 -8.87 1.96
CA ASP A 309 28.87 -8.09 1.46
C ASP A 309 28.44 -6.92 0.57
N LEU A 310 27.40 -6.22 1.01
CA LEU A 310 26.71 -5.16 0.22
C LEU A 310 27.66 -4.04 -0.25
N SER A 311 28.64 -3.64 0.60
CA SER A 311 29.60 -2.59 0.29
C SER A 311 30.59 -3.02 -0.79
N GLU A 312 31.09 -4.25 -0.72
CA GLU A 312 32.02 -4.85 -1.67
C GLU A 312 31.35 -5.01 -3.03
N ALA A 313 30.12 -5.57 -3.05
CA ALA A 313 29.33 -5.71 -4.27
C ALA A 313 29.06 -4.35 -4.94
N ARG A 314 28.75 -3.35 -4.12
CA ARG A 314 28.53 -1.97 -4.58
C ARG A 314 29.78 -1.39 -5.25
N GLU A 315 30.95 -1.57 -4.64
CA GLU A 315 32.20 -1.04 -5.16
C GLU A 315 32.63 -1.74 -6.46
N LEU A 316 32.44 -3.05 -6.58
CA LEU A 316 32.67 -3.80 -7.81
C LEU A 316 31.80 -3.27 -8.98
N VAL A 317 30.52 -2.98 -8.71
CA VAL A 317 29.63 -2.38 -9.73
C VAL A 317 30.10 -0.99 -10.09
N ARG A 318 30.44 -0.15 -9.10
CA ARG A 318 30.89 1.21 -9.32
C ARG A 318 32.16 1.30 -10.15
N GLN A 319 33.07 0.34 -9.97
CA GLN A 319 34.32 0.20 -10.74
C GLN A 319 34.11 -0.38 -12.15
N GLY A 320 32.93 -0.87 -12.49
CA GLY A 320 32.68 -1.52 -13.77
C GLY A 320 33.23 -2.95 -13.87
N ASN A 321 33.56 -3.59 -12.75
CA ASN A 321 34.20 -4.91 -12.72
C ASN A 321 33.18 -6.05 -12.86
N TYR A 322 32.69 -6.25 -14.09
CA TYR A 322 31.69 -7.27 -14.43
C TYR A 322 32.21 -8.68 -14.17
N GLU A 323 33.46 -8.98 -14.53
CA GLU A 323 34.06 -10.29 -14.44
C GLU A 323 34.15 -10.77 -12.98
N ALA A 324 34.51 -9.86 -12.05
CA ALA A 324 34.51 -10.17 -10.63
C ALA A 324 33.09 -10.45 -10.09
N LEU A 325 32.08 -9.70 -10.52
CA LEU A 325 30.69 -9.97 -10.13
C LEU A 325 30.20 -11.33 -10.65
N GLU A 326 30.51 -11.69 -11.89
CA GLU A 326 30.12 -12.97 -12.49
C GLU A 326 30.83 -14.16 -11.81
N LEU A 327 32.05 -13.96 -11.33
CA LEU A 327 32.82 -14.96 -10.61
C LEU A 327 32.34 -15.16 -9.14
N LEU A 328 31.98 -14.07 -8.46
CA LEU A 328 31.69 -14.09 -7.03
C LEU A 328 30.21 -14.32 -6.71
N TYR A 329 29.30 -14.06 -7.66
CA TYR A 329 27.87 -14.13 -7.43
C TYR A 329 27.17 -14.98 -8.49
N ASP A 330 26.17 -15.76 -8.05
CA ASP A 330 25.38 -16.65 -8.93
C ASP A 330 24.56 -15.90 -10.00
N SER A 331 24.31 -14.62 -9.80
CA SER A 331 23.44 -13.83 -10.68
C SER A 331 23.72 -12.33 -10.61
N VAL A 332 24.39 -11.80 -11.61
CA VAL A 332 24.62 -10.36 -11.76
C VAL A 332 23.30 -9.55 -11.71
N PRO A 333 22.20 -9.94 -12.41
CA PRO A 333 20.93 -9.22 -12.28
C PRO A 333 20.34 -9.20 -10.86
N ASP A 334 20.62 -10.22 -10.03
CA ASP A 334 20.20 -10.24 -8.64
C ASP A 334 21.00 -9.26 -7.78
N VAL A 335 22.31 -9.24 -7.94
CA VAL A 335 23.19 -8.26 -7.29
C VAL A 335 22.75 -6.85 -7.64
N LEU A 336 22.63 -6.53 -8.92
CA LEU A 336 22.18 -5.21 -9.38
C LEU A 336 20.81 -4.82 -8.80
N SER A 337 19.88 -5.77 -8.69
CA SER A 337 18.58 -5.53 -8.08
C SER A 337 18.68 -5.15 -6.60
N GLN A 338 19.57 -5.78 -5.85
CA GLN A 338 19.76 -5.51 -4.42
C GLN A 338 20.55 -4.23 -4.14
N LEU A 339 21.36 -3.75 -5.10
CA LEU A 339 22.15 -2.52 -4.96
C LEU A 339 21.38 -1.24 -5.29
N ILE A 340 20.12 -1.30 -5.78
CA ILE A 340 19.37 -0.11 -6.22
C ILE A 340 19.28 0.96 -5.11
N ARG A 341 19.02 0.56 -3.86
CA ARG A 341 18.92 1.50 -2.73
C ARG A 341 20.25 2.21 -2.48
N THR A 342 21.36 1.52 -2.64
CA THR A 342 22.70 2.05 -2.37
C THR A 342 23.14 3.16 -3.33
N ALA A 343 22.39 3.38 -4.41
CA ALA A 343 22.61 4.51 -5.30
C ALA A 343 22.19 5.86 -4.68
N PHE A 344 21.36 5.86 -3.63
CA PHE A 344 21.08 7.08 -2.88
C PHE A 344 22.18 7.32 -1.85
N VAL A 345 22.82 8.47 -1.95
CA VAL A 345 24.00 8.84 -1.13
C VAL A 345 23.78 10.20 -0.49
N PRO A 346 24.34 10.46 0.70
CA PRO A 346 24.42 11.81 1.25
C PRO A 346 25.44 12.65 0.47
N ARG A 347 25.44 13.96 0.70
CA ARG A 347 26.52 14.83 0.22
C ARG A 347 27.85 14.44 0.85
N GLU A 348 28.94 14.82 0.17
CA GLU A 348 30.27 14.65 0.70
C GLU A 348 30.41 15.29 2.08
N GLY A 349 31.00 14.55 3.01
CA GLY A 349 31.15 14.96 4.41
C GLY A 349 29.92 14.81 5.29
N MET A 350 28.78 14.40 4.73
CA MET A 350 27.52 14.10 5.47
C MET A 350 27.30 12.60 5.62
N LYS A 351 26.27 12.25 6.38
CA LYS A 351 25.73 10.89 6.49
C LYS A 351 24.21 10.89 6.38
N PHE A 352 23.62 9.74 6.13
CA PHE A 352 22.20 9.55 6.39
C PHE A 352 21.97 9.07 7.82
N VAL A 353 20.93 9.59 8.45
CA VAL A 353 20.24 8.98 9.58
C VAL A 353 18.89 8.52 9.04
N VAL A 354 18.68 7.21 9.13
CA VAL A 354 17.42 6.57 8.76
C VAL A 354 16.70 6.20 10.04
N SER A 355 15.47 6.67 10.21
CA SER A 355 14.66 6.40 11.40
C SER A 355 13.28 5.90 10.99
N ASP A 356 12.84 4.76 11.56
CA ASP A 356 11.62 4.05 11.21
C ASP A 356 10.74 3.85 12.45
N PHE A 357 9.43 4.03 12.30
CA PHE A 357 8.50 3.74 13.39
C PHE A 357 8.37 2.23 13.62
N SER A 358 8.56 1.81 14.84
CA SER A 358 8.36 0.42 15.23
C SER A 358 6.87 0.08 15.27
N ALA A 359 6.37 -0.69 14.29
CA ALA A 359 5.01 -1.23 14.22
C ALA A 359 3.89 -0.19 14.38
N ILE A 360 3.96 0.95 13.66
CA ILE A 360 3.06 2.10 13.85
C ILE A 360 1.58 1.74 13.70
N GLU A 361 1.21 0.93 12.71
CA GLU A 361 -0.19 0.54 12.49
C GLU A 361 -0.73 -0.33 13.64
N ALA A 362 0.09 -1.27 14.16
CA ALA A 362 -0.29 -2.10 15.29
C ALA A 362 -0.43 -1.28 16.59
N ARG A 363 0.38 -0.25 16.76
CA ARG A 363 0.26 0.70 17.89
C ARG A 363 -1.00 1.55 17.75
N ALA A 364 -1.25 2.11 16.58
CA ALA A 364 -2.40 2.95 16.31
C ALA A 364 -3.73 2.19 16.49
N ILE A 365 -3.86 0.98 15.93
CA ILE A 365 -5.11 0.21 16.09
C ILE A 365 -5.33 -0.21 17.54
N SER A 366 -4.27 -0.64 18.25
CA SER A 366 -4.37 -1.05 19.65
C SER A 366 -4.80 0.11 20.55
N TRP A 367 -4.26 1.30 20.31
CA TRP A 367 -4.62 2.51 21.03
C TRP A 367 -6.07 2.91 20.75
N MET A 368 -6.49 2.96 19.48
CA MET A 368 -7.85 3.34 19.09
C MET A 368 -8.91 2.35 19.59
N ALA A 369 -8.61 1.05 19.57
CA ALA A 369 -9.50 0.00 20.03
C ALA A 369 -9.49 -0.18 21.57
N GLY A 370 -8.48 0.36 22.27
CA GLY A 370 -8.31 0.15 23.70
C GLY A 370 -7.78 -1.25 24.06
N GLU A 371 -6.96 -1.87 23.18
CA GLU A 371 -6.36 -3.20 23.41
C GLU A 371 -5.19 -3.11 24.42
N LYS A 372 -5.54 -3.24 25.71
CA LYS A 372 -4.65 -2.92 26.83
C LYS A 372 -3.38 -3.78 26.90
N TRP A 373 -3.47 -5.08 26.60
CA TRP A 373 -2.31 -5.94 26.68
C TRP A 373 -1.24 -5.60 25.64
N LYS A 374 -1.68 -5.21 24.42
CA LYS A 374 -0.75 -4.73 23.37
C LYS A 374 -0.09 -3.42 23.77
N SER A 375 -0.87 -2.48 24.31
CA SER A 375 -0.33 -1.22 24.83
C SER A 375 0.70 -1.47 25.93
N ALA A 376 0.44 -2.40 26.86
CA ALA A 376 1.40 -2.79 27.90
C ALA A 376 2.65 -3.47 27.31
N ALA A 377 2.52 -4.31 26.30
CA ALA A 377 3.65 -4.94 25.62
C ALA A 377 4.53 -3.88 24.92
N PHE A 378 3.92 -2.89 24.28
CA PHE A 378 4.64 -1.78 23.68
C PHE A 378 5.35 -0.90 24.72
N ALA A 379 4.71 -0.60 25.85
CA ALA A 379 5.31 0.14 26.96
C ALA A 379 6.53 -0.59 27.53
N ALA A 380 6.47 -1.92 27.62
CA ALA A 380 7.55 -2.76 28.09
C ALA A 380 8.66 -3.01 27.05
N GLY A 381 8.56 -2.42 25.86
CA GLY A 381 9.54 -2.59 24.77
C GLY A 381 9.61 -4.02 24.19
N LYS A 382 8.56 -4.83 24.39
CA LYS A 382 8.54 -6.23 23.92
C LYS A 382 8.35 -6.29 22.40
N ASP A 383 8.92 -7.30 21.75
CA ASP A 383 8.64 -7.63 20.35
C ASP A 383 7.17 -8.03 20.22
N ILE A 384 6.39 -7.24 19.46
CA ILE A 384 4.93 -7.44 19.35
C ILE A 384 4.59 -8.75 18.69
N TYR A 385 5.39 -9.25 17.76
CA TYR A 385 5.14 -10.52 17.07
C TYR A 385 5.37 -11.71 18.02
N CYS A 386 6.38 -11.64 18.87
CA CYS A 386 6.58 -12.59 19.96
C CYS A 386 5.44 -12.52 20.98
N SER A 387 5.02 -11.32 21.35
CA SER A 387 3.94 -11.12 22.31
C SER A 387 2.60 -11.61 21.78
N THR A 388 2.30 -11.33 20.51
CA THR A 388 1.09 -11.84 19.83
C THR A 388 1.13 -13.36 19.73
N ALA A 389 2.25 -13.97 19.32
CA ALA A 389 2.40 -15.42 19.30
C ALA A 389 2.23 -16.02 20.70
N SER A 390 2.79 -15.39 21.73
CA SER A 390 2.63 -15.86 23.12
C SER A 390 1.18 -15.84 23.58
N GLN A 391 0.42 -14.80 23.22
CA GLN A 391 -1.02 -14.72 23.53
C GLN A 391 -1.85 -15.74 22.71
N MET A 392 -1.50 -15.91 21.44
CA MET A 392 -2.22 -16.84 20.55
C MET A 392 -2.04 -18.32 20.93
N PHE A 393 -0.83 -18.68 21.35
CA PHE A 393 -0.45 -20.07 21.59
C PHE A 393 -0.38 -20.43 23.09
N GLY A 394 -0.56 -19.45 23.99
CA GLY A 394 -0.50 -19.67 25.44
C GLY A 394 0.90 -20.08 25.95
N VAL A 395 1.96 -19.87 25.18
CA VAL A 395 3.35 -20.25 25.50
C VAL A 395 4.28 -19.08 25.36
N PRO A 396 5.37 -19.01 26.16
CA PRO A 396 6.37 -17.94 26.00
C PRO A 396 7.08 -18.07 24.65
N VAL A 397 7.16 -16.95 23.89
CA VAL A 397 7.85 -16.86 22.61
C VAL A 397 8.92 -15.78 22.68
N VAL A 398 10.16 -16.13 22.34
CA VAL A 398 11.34 -15.25 22.38
C VAL A 398 12.03 -15.27 21.01
N LYS A 399 12.34 -14.09 20.44
CA LYS A 399 12.85 -13.89 19.06
C LYS A 399 14.01 -14.82 18.66
N HIS A 400 14.94 -15.07 19.55
CA HIS A 400 16.10 -15.94 19.36
C HIS A 400 16.24 -16.96 20.51
N GLY A 401 15.12 -17.53 20.96
CA GLY A 401 15.07 -18.41 22.13
C GLY A 401 13.87 -19.37 22.08
N VAL A 402 13.28 -19.61 23.25
CA VAL A 402 12.17 -20.57 23.40
C VAL A 402 11.01 -20.24 22.46
N ASN A 403 10.58 -21.24 21.67
CA ASN A 403 9.48 -21.16 20.69
C ASN A 403 9.65 -20.00 19.67
N GLY A 404 10.88 -19.63 19.33
CA GLY A 404 11.19 -18.50 18.45
C GLY A 404 10.59 -18.65 17.04
N GLU A 405 10.37 -19.87 16.56
CA GLU A 405 9.69 -20.19 15.30
C GLU A 405 8.23 -19.72 15.28
N LEU A 406 7.57 -19.67 16.44
CA LEU A 406 6.18 -19.18 16.56
C LEU A 406 6.07 -17.68 16.33
N ARG A 407 7.17 -16.93 16.44
CA ARG A 407 7.18 -15.50 16.13
C ARG A 407 6.71 -15.20 14.72
N GLN A 408 7.10 -16.05 13.75
CA GLN A 408 6.68 -15.90 12.35
C GLN A 408 5.18 -16.16 12.22
N LYS A 409 4.65 -17.14 12.96
CA LYS A 409 3.19 -17.41 13.02
C LYS A 409 2.43 -16.25 13.63
N GLY A 410 2.94 -15.65 14.71
CA GLY A 410 2.39 -14.41 15.28
C GLY A 410 2.42 -13.22 14.31
N LYS A 411 3.38 -13.17 13.39
CA LYS A 411 3.43 -12.16 12.33
C LYS A 411 2.37 -12.38 11.23
N ILE A 412 2.01 -13.62 10.99
CA ILE A 412 1.18 -14.02 9.85
C ILE A 412 -0.29 -14.25 10.25
N ALA A 413 -0.59 -14.35 11.54
CA ALA A 413 -1.86 -14.81 12.07
C ALA A 413 -3.08 -14.06 11.58
N GLU A 414 -3.81 -14.71 10.69
CA GLU A 414 -5.21 -14.39 10.33
C GLU A 414 -5.84 -15.46 9.40
N LEU A 415 -7.01 -16.23 9.81
CA LEU A 415 -8.05 -16.77 8.89
C LEU A 415 -8.43 -18.31 8.78
N ALA A 416 -9.72 -18.84 9.01
CA ALA A 416 -10.25 -20.27 8.87
C ALA A 416 -11.71 -20.51 8.35
N CYS A 417 -12.20 -21.77 8.01
CA CYS A 417 -13.52 -22.12 7.36
C CYS A 417 -14.16 -23.55 7.50
N ILE A 418 -15.53 -23.73 7.11
CA ILE A 418 -16.41 -24.95 7.11
C ILE A 418 -16.68 -25.50 5.69
N ALA A 419 -16.88 -26.84 5.51
CA ALA A 419 -17.14 -27.50 4.21
C ALA A 419 -18.57 -27.34 3.68
N GLU A 420 -18.74 -27.39 2.34
CA GLU A 420 -20.03 -27.41 1.62
C GLU A 420 -20.90 -28.60 2.02
N GLY A 421 -22.22 -28.41 2.00
CA GLY A 421 -23.21 -29.48 2.35
C GLY A 421 -23.37 -29.71 3.83
N GLN A 422 -22.63 -29.01 4.72
CA GLN A 422 -22.84 -29.13 6.16
C GLN A 422 -24.11 -28.35 6.55
N LEU A 423 -25.01 -29.04 7.31
CA LEU A 423 -26.31 -28.50 7.65
C LEU A 423 -26.21 -27.60 8.90
N VAL A 424 -26.52 -26.33 8.74
CA VAL A 424 -26.61 -25.35 9.84
C VAL A 424 -28.03 -25.37 10.42
N LEU A 425 -28.16 -25.35 11.75
CA LEU A 425 -29.43 -25.24 12.42
C LEU A 425 -29.94 -23.80 12.42
N THR A 426 -31.04 -23.58 11.69
CA THR A 426 -31.74 -22.29 11.58
C THR A 426 -33.15 -22.36 12.15
N ASP A 427 -33.79 -21.23 12.39
CA ASP A 427 -35.19 -21.15 12.80
C ASP A 427 -36.18 -21.61 11.71
N HIS A 428 -35.71 -21.81 10.47
CA HIS A 428 -36.44 -22.43 9.37
C HIS A 428 -36.11 -23.92 9.17
N GLY A 429 -35.33 -24.53 10.08
CA GLY A 429 -34.85 -25.90 10.03
C GLY A 429 -33.36 -26.03 9.64
N LEU A 430 -32.97 -27.25 9.24
CA LEU A 430 -31.60 -27.53 8.84
C LEU A 430 -31.36 -27.13 7.39
N ILE A 431 -30.51 -26.15 7.16
CA ILE A 431 -30.17 -25.61 5.82
C ILE A 431 -28.70 -25.88 5.54
N PRO A 432 -28.30 -26.38 4.32
CA PRO A 432 -26.90 -26.46 3.91
C PRO A 432 -26.23 -25.08 3.96
N ILE A 433 -25.00 -25.01 4.51
CA ILE A 433 -24.30 -23.73 4.76
C ILE A 433 -24.21 -22.84 3.52
N GLU A 434 -24.06 -23.42 2.34
CA GLU A 434 -24.00 -22.70 1.06
C GLU A 434 -25.35 -22.10 0.61
N ASN A 435 -26.46 -22.55 1.17
CA ASN A 435 -27.83 -22.11 0.80
C ASN A 435 -28.46 -21.17 1.84
N MET A 436 -27.77 -20.85 2.91
CA MET A 436 -28.26 -19.96 3.96
C MET A 436 -28.34 -18.51 3.49
N THR A 437 -29.34 -17.77 3.97
CA THR A 437 -29.58 -16.35 3.71
C THR A 437 -29.57 -15.55 5.00
N THR A 438 -29.47 -14.25 4.92
CA THR A 438 -29.51 -13.36 6.10
C THR A 438 -30.87 -13.27 6.78
N GLU A 439 -31.90 -13.87 6.21
CA GLU A 439 -33.24 -13.99 6.82
C GLU A 439 -33.31 -15.12 7.83
N ASP A 440 -32.41 -16.13 7.71
CA ASP A 440 -32.30 -17.25 8.60
C ASP A 440 -31.65 -16.81 9.93
N ARG A 441 -32.24 -17.15 11.08
CA ARG A 441 -31.56 -17.04 12.36
C ARG A 441 -30.91 -18.36 12.70
N ILE A 442 -29.68 -18.35 13.18
CA ILE A 442 -28.91 -19.54 13.53
C ILE A 442 -28.91 -19.78 15.03
N TRP A 443 -28.84 -21.06 15.45
CA TRP A 443 -28.77 -21.43 16.85
C TRP A 443 -27.33 -21.38 17.37
N ASP A 444 -27.05 -20.49 18.34
CA ASP A 444 -25.71 -20.28 18.91
C ASP A 444 -25.37 -21.20 20.10
N GLY A 445 -26.22 -22.17 20.36
CA GLY A 445 -26.14 -23.06 21.51
C GLY A 445 -27.03 -22.66 22.70
N GLU A 446 -27.51 -21.40 22.72
CA GLU A 446 -28.35 -20.82 23.77
C GLU A 446 -29.54 -20.03 23.22
N ASN A 447 -29.36 -19.31 22.11
CA ASN A 447 -30.36 -18.42 21.53
C ASN A 447 -30.40 -18.50 20.01
N TRP A 448 -31.53 -18.09 19.42
CA TRP A 448 -31.65 -17.79 17.99
C TRP A 448 -31.03 -16.41 17.70
N VAL A 449 -29.93 -16.40 16.97
CA VAL A 449 -29.18 -15.17 16.67
C VAL A 449 -29.15 -14.86 15.18
N HIS A 450 -29.05 -13.58 14.84
CA HIS A 450 -28.85 -13.14 13.47
C HIS A 450 -27.39 -13.28 13.05
N HIS A 451 -27.16 -13.37 11.74
CA HIS A 451 -25.83 -13.36 11.12
C HIS A 451 -25.81 -12.48 9.87
N ASP A 452 -24.63 -12.12 9.38
CA ASP A 452 -24.46 -11.19 8.25
C ASP A 452 -24.23 -11.89 6.90
N GLY A 453 -24.65 -13.17 6.80
CA GLY A 453 -24.55 -13.96 5.56
C GLY A 453 -23.47 -15.05 5.62
N VAL A 454 -23.32 -15.77 4.50
CA VAL A 454 -22.38 -16.88 4.32
C VAL A 454 -21.37 -16.56 3.26
N VAL A 455 -20.11 -16.90 3.47
CA VAL A 455 -19.00 -16.62 2.56
C VAL A 455 -18.36 -17.90 2.05
N TYR A 456 -18.29 -18.06 0.72
CA TYR A 456 -17.51 -19.11 0.08
C TYR A 456 -16.01 -18.85 0.22
N ARG A 457 -15.27 -19.85 0.72
CA ARG A 457 -13.85 -19.73 1.06
C ARG A 457 -12.91 -20.56 0.19
N GLY A 458 -13.38 -21.08 -0.94
CA GLY A 458 -12.58 -21.90 -1.87
C GLY A 458 -12.71 -23.41 -1.61
N GLU A 459 -11.94 -24.22 -2.38
CA GLU A 459 -11.83 -25.66 -2.16
C GLU A 459 -10.65 -25.98 -1.24
N ARG A 460 -10.90 -26.76 -0.16
CA ARG A 460 -9.91 -27.09 0.87
C ARG A 460 -9.92 -28.57 1.24
N GLU A 461 -8.83 -28.97 1.86
CA GLU A 461 -8.78 -30.25 2.56
C GLU A 461 -9.75 -30.21 3.75
N VAL A 462 -10.49 -31.29 3.92
CA VAL A 462 -11.47 -31.44 4.99
C VAL A 462 -11.32 -32.80 5.66
N MET A 463 -11.63 -32.86 6.94
CA MET A 463 -11.67 -34.09 7.72
C MET A 463 -13.06 -34.31 8.30
N ARG A 464 -13.37 -35.56 8.61
CA ARG A 464 -14.63 -35.94 9.27
C ARG A 464 -14.35 -36.51 10.65
N TYR A 465 -15.04 -35.99 11.65
CA TYR A 465 -15.08 -36.54 12.99
C TYR A 465 -16.46 -36.34 13.60
N ALA A 466 -16.99 -37.36 14.25
CA ALA A 466 -18.29 -37.31 14.93
C ALA A 466 -19.45 -36.74 14.07
N GLY A 467 -19.45 -36.95 12.75
CA GLY A 467 -20.50 -36.51 11.83
C GLY A 467 -20.31 -35.10 11.22
N LEU A 468 -19.45 -34.27 11.79
CA LEU A 468 -19.06 -32.95 11.21
C LEU A 468 -18.01 -33.14 10.13
N LEU A 469 -18.11 -32.38 9.04
CA LEU A 469 -17.10 -32.25 7.96
C LEU A 469 -16.63 -30.79 7.89
N ALA A 470 -15.40 -30.55 8.30
CA ALA A 470 -14.82 -29.22 8.36
C ALA A 470 -13.32 -29.27 8.06
N THR A 471 -12.69 -28.10 7.89
CA THR A 471 -11.23 -28.03 7.82
C THR A 471 -10.61 -28.47 9.16
N PRO A 472 -9.44 -29.14 9.18
CA PRO A 472 -8.80 -29.66 10.41
C PRO A 472 -8.63 -28.62 11.51
N ASP A 473 -8.49 -27.39 11.14
CA ASP A 473 -8.25 -26.21 11.98
C ASP A 473 -9.53 -25.53 12.49
N HIS A 474 -10.72 -25.96 12.03
CA HIS A 474 -11.98 -25.35 12.47
C HIS A 474 -12.22 -25.56 13.97
N LEU A 475 -12.59 -24.48 14.68
CA LEU A 475 -12.80 -24.58 16.13
C LEU A 475 -14.16 -25.20 16.46
N VAL A 476 -14.13 -26.19 17.32
CA VAL A 476 -15.32 -26.92 17.81
C VAL A 476 -15.38 -26.89 19.33
N TYR A 477 -16.58 -26.87 19.86
CA TYR A 477 -16.81 -27.03 21.30
C TYR A 477 -16.88 -28.50 21.67
N VAL A 478 -16.16 -28.87 22.72
CA VAL A 478 -16.14 -30.26 23.25
C VAL A 478 -16.67 -30.28 24.68
N GLU A 479 -17.13 -31.46 25.13
CA GLU A 479 -17.67 -31.61 26.48
C GLU A 479 -16.60 -31.54 27.56
N GLU A 480 -15.39 -31.95 27.23
CA GLU A 480 -14.23 -32.01 28.11
C GLU A 480 -13.53 -30.68 28.38
N LYS A 481 -13.88 -29.60 27.62
CA LYS A 481 -13.27 -28.27 27.77
C LYS A 481 -14.30 -27.15 27.63
N GLU A 482 -14.09 -26.07 28.38
CA GLU A 482 -14.93 -24.87 28.29
C GLU A 482 -14.66 -24.05 27.02
N GLU A 483 -13.40 -23.95 26.60
CA GLU A 483 -12.96 -23.21 25.43
C GLU A 483 -13.01 -24.09 24.16
N PRO A 484 -13.31 -23.49 22.98
CA PRO A 484 -13.29 -24.22 21.72
C PRO A 484 -11.87 -24.65 21.35
N ILE A 485 -11.73 -25.83 20.74
CA ILE A 485 -10.44 -26.38 20.31
C ILE A 485 -10.46 -26.73 18.80
N PRO A 486 -9.29 -26.83 18.11
CA PRO A 486 -9.23 -27.24 16.72
C PRO A 486 -9.89 -28.64 16.51
N PHE A 487 -10.59 -28.76 15.38
CA PHE A 487 -11.33 -29.95 15.03
C PHE A 487 -10.44 -31.20 14.95
N GLN A 488 -9.24 -31.05 14.40
CA GLN A 488 -8.24 -32.13 14.38
C GLN A 488 -7.82 -32.53 15.78
N ALA A 489 -7.57 -31.59 16.68
CA ALA A 489 -7.20 -31.89 18.06
C ALA A 489 -8.32 -32.57 18.82
N ALA A 490 -9.61 -32.25 18.58
CA ALA A 490 -10.73 -32.94 19.12
C ALA A 490 -10.78 -34.42 18.66
N ALA A 491 -10.53 -34.67 17.38
CA ALA A 491 -10.49 -35.99 16.80
C ALA A 491 -9.30 -36.84 17.29
N GLU A 492 -8.09 -36.27 17.33
CA GLU A 492 -6.85 -36.94 17.77
C GLU A 492 -6.91 -37.38 19.24
N ASN A 493 -7.55 -36.56 20.09
CA ASN A 493 -7.70 -36.87 21.53
C ASN A 493 -8.98 -37.64 21.84
N GLY A 494 -9.82 -37.92 20.86
CA GLY A 494 -11.09 -38.65 21.06
C GLY A 494 -12.13 -37.90 21.90
N TYR A 495 -12.09 -36.55 21.90
CA TYR A 495 -13.02 -35.73 22.68
C TYR A 495 -14.43 -35.73 22.08
N HIS A 496 -15.44 -35.59 22.95
CA HIS A 496 -16.83 -35.56 22.55
C HIS A 496 -17.24 -34.15 22.13
N LEU A 497 -17.64 -33.95 20.85
CA LEU A 497 -18.16 -32.68 20.39
C LEU A 497 -19.45 -32.31 21.14
N ARG A 498 -19.59 -31.06 21.61
CA ARG A 498 -20.85 -30.59 22.22
C ARG A 498 -21.96 -30.62 21.18
N ARG A 499 -23.00 -31.37 21.46
CA ARG A 499 -24.15 -31.58 20.59
C ARG A 499 -25.43 -31.08 21.22
N LEU A 500 -26.39 -30.70 20.39
CA LEU A 500 -27.75 -30.34 20.83
C LEU A 500 -28.60 -31.56 21.10
N CYS A 501 -28.41 -32.66 20.35
CA CYS A 501 -29.18 -33.89 20.49
C CYS A 501 -28.33 -35.11 20.08
N SER A 502 -28.32 -36.14 20.87
CA SER A 502 -27.53 -37.36 20.66
C SER A 502 -28.09 -38.34 19.61
N SER A 503 -29.15 -37.98 18.88
CA SER A 503 -29.94 -38.94 18.08
C SER A 503 -29.96 -38.69 16.57
N ILE A 504 -29.23 -37.69 16.03
CA ILE A 504 -29.18 -37.46 14.57
C ILE A 504 -27.95 -38.15 13.98
N VAL A 505 -28.13 -39.31 13.37
CA VAL A 505 -27.10 -39.97 12.55
C VAL A 505 -27.27 -39.51 11.10
N ILE A 506 -26.47 -38.59 10.67
CA ILE A 506 -26.40 -38.20 9.26
C ILE A 506 -25.41 -39.17 8.59
N GLN A 507 -25.89 -40.02 7.69
CA GLN A 507 -25.07 -40.86 6.82
C GLN A 507 -24.66 -40.04 5.61
N TYR A 508 -23.34 -39.79 5.45
CA TYR A 508 -22.75 -39.17 4.26
C TYR A 508 -22.03 -40.26 3.44
N GLY A 509 -22.04 -40.08 2.09
CA GLY A 509 -21.30 -40.95 1.16
C GLY A 509 -19.77 -40.86 1.31
N ASP A 510 -19.02 -41.37 0.32
CA ASP A 510 -17.57 -41.43 0.34
C ASP A 510 -16.93 -40.01 0.59
N LEU A 511 -15.88 -39.99 1.41
CA LEU A 511 -15.17 -38.78 1.84
C LEU A 511 -14.40 -38.12 0.69
N PRO A 512 -14.72 -36.89 0.27
CA PRO A 512 -13.81 -36.13 -0.57
C PRO A 512 -12.60 -35.69 0.27
N ALA A 513 -11.40 -35.89 -0.24
CA ALA A 513 -10.19 -35.37 0.38
C ALA A 513 -10.16 -33.82 0.39
N ARG A 514 -10.91 -33.19 -0.51
CA ARG A 514 -11.09 -31.72 -0.62
C ARG A 514 -12.57 -31.42 -0.89
N ALA A 515 -13.06 -30.31 -0.32
CA ALA A 515 -14.41 -29.82 -0.53
C ALA A 515 -14.43 -28.31 -0.64
N ARG A 516 -15.47 -27.74 -1.28
CA ARG A 516 -15.78 -26.32 -1.17
C ARG A 516 -16.11 -26.01 0.27
N VAL A 517 -15.56 -24.92 0.83
CA VAL A 517 -15.76 -24.56 2.23
C VAL A 517 -16.31 -23.16 2.39
N TYR A 518 -17.08 -22.96 3.43
CA TYR A 518 -17.85 -21.77 3.74
C TYR A 518 -17.67 -21.34 5.19
N ASP A 519 -18.01 -20.09 5.48
CA ASP A 519 -18.04 -19.53 6.82
C ASP A 519 -19.26 -18.62 6.98
N ILE A 520 -19.79 -18.50 8.19
CA ILE A 520 -20.89 -17.61 8.52
C ILE A 520 -20.32 -16.32 9.08
N LEU A 521 -20.80 -15.17 8.59
CA LEU A 521 -20.39 -13.87 9.10
C LEU A 521 -21.22 -13.47 10.31
N ASN A 522 -20.55 -13.04 11.40
CA ASN A 522 -21.23 -12.53 12.60
C ASN A 522 -22.31 -13.45 13.18
N ALA A 523 -21.95 -14.67 13.53
CA ALA A 523 -22.83 -15.64 14.16
C ALA A 523 -23.23 -15.22 15.59
N GLY A 524 -24.01 -14.14 15.74
CA GLY A 524 -24.50 -13.59 17.01
C GLY A 524 -23.39 -13.06 17.95
N PRO A 525 -23.74 -12.68 19.19
CA PRO A 525 -22.81 -12.08 20.14
C PRO A 525 -21.72 -13.03 20.65
N HIS A 526 -21.96 -14.35 20.56
CA HIS A 526 -21.01 -15.37 21.01
C HIS A 526 -20.13 -15.91 19.88
N HIS A 527 -20.27 -15.43 18.64
CA HIS A 527 -19.51 -15.86 17.46
C HIS A 527 -19.46 -17.39 17.29
N ARG A 528 -20.57 -18.06 17.52
CA ARG A 528 -20.70 -19.50 17.41
C ARG A 528 -22.05 -19.88 16.79
N PHE A 529 -22.12 -21.07 16.20
CA PHE A 529 -23.34 -21.56 15.59
C PHE A 529 -23.34 -23.10 15.56
N THR A 530 -24.51 -23.67 15.36
CA THR A 530 -24.69 -25.15 15.33
C THR A 530 -24.73 -25.64 13.89
N VAL A 531 -23.81 -26.52 13.54
CA VAL A 531 -23.69 -27.14 12.21
C VAL A 531 -23.55 -28.65 12.35
N SER A 532 -24.34 -29.44 11.59
CA SER A 532 -24.39 -30.90 11.67
C SER A 532 -24.50 -31.40 13.12
N ASP A 533 -25.37 -30.76 13.92
CA ASP A 533 -25.62 -30.99 15.35
C ASP A 533 -24.44 -30.67 16.30
N CYS A 534 -23.32 -30.16 15.79
CA CYS A 534 -22.17 -29.78 16.60
C CYS A 534 -22.06 -28.27 16.75
N LEU A 535 -21.75 -27.81 17.97
CA LEU A 535 -21.48 -26.38 18.23
C LEU A 535 -20.07 -26.03 17.77
N VAL A 536 -19.95 -25.04 16.88
CA VAL A 536 -18.69 -24.57 16.25
C VAL A 536 -18.52 -23.09 16.42
N HIS A 537 -17.27 -22.62 16.34
CA HIS A 537 -16.95 -21.21 16.44
C HIS A 537 -16.93 -20.52 15.05
N ASN A 538 -17.39 -19.28 15.01
CA ASN A 538 -17.35 -18.43 13.80
C ASN A 538 -16.01 -17.71 13.68
N CYS A 539 -15.48 -17.57 12.46
CA CYS A 539 -14.19 -16.96 12.17
C CYS A 539 -14.26 -15.47 11.86
N GLY A 540 -13.24 -14.75 12.15
CA GLY A 540 -13.35 -13.36 12.07
C GLY A 540 -12.18 -12.40 11.93
N TYR A 541 -11.38 -12.33 10.91
CA TYR A 541 -10.76 -11.06 10.46
C TYR A 541 -11.39 -10.62 9.14
N GLY A 542 -11.41 -9.31 8.85
CA GLY A 542 -11.86 -8.84 7.54
C GLY A 542 -11.04 -9.36 6.35
N GLY A 543 -9.97 -10.09 6.60
CA GLY A 543 -9.19 -10.84 5.63
C GLY A 543 -9.41 -12.36 5.72
N SER A 544 -9.30 -13.16 4.66
CA SER A 544 -9.45 -14.62 4.60
C SER A 544 -8.10 -15.33 4.47
N VAL A 545 -8.05 -16.66 4.59
CA VAL A 545 -6.87 -17.48 4.19
C VAL A 545 -6.34 -17.08 2.82
N GLY A 546 -7.20 -16.59 1.92
CA GLY A 546 -6.80 -15.99 0.66
C GLY A 546 -5.89 -14.75 0.82
N ALA A 547 -6.07 -13.94 1.86
CA ALA A 547 -5.18 -12.80 2.12
C ALA A 547 -3.82 -13.27 2.64
N LEU A 548 -3.76 -14.28 3.54
CA LEU A 548 -2.47 -14.86 3.96
C LEU A 548 -1.70 -15.52 2.83
N LYS A 549 -2.40 -16.29 1.97
CA LYS A 549 -1.79 -16.83 0.76
C LYS A 549 -1.25 -15.74 -0.14
N ALA A 550 -2.02 -14.66 -0.34
CA ALA A 550 -1.58 -13.50 -1.12
C ALA A 550 -0.39 -12.77 -0.49
N MET A 551 -0.26 -12.81 0.84
CA MET A 551 0.88 -12.28 1.60
C MET A 551 2.09 -13.23 1.63
N GLY A 552 2.00 -14.42 1.02
CA GLY A 552 3.09 -15.37 0.91
C GLY A 552 3.30 -16.26 2.15
N ALA A 553 2.28 -16.47 2.99
CA ALA A 553 2.39 -17.33 4.16
C ALA A 553 2.85 -18.76 3.82
N MET A 554 2.39 -19.30 2.67
CA MET A 554 2.83 -20.58 2.13
C MET A 554 4.32 -20.57 1.73
N ASP A 555 4.78 -19.47 1.15
CA ASP A 555 6.19 -19.26 0.77
C ASP A 555 7.11 -19.15 2.00
N MET A 556 6.55 -18.85 3.17
CA MET A 556 7.24 -18.76 4.46
C MET A 556 7.20 -20.09 5.24
N GLY A 557 6.74 -21.17 4.61
CA GLY A 557 6.74 -22.52 5.18
C GLY A 557 5.60 -22.82 6.16
N ILE A 558 4.54 -21.99 6.20
CA ILE A 558 3.34 -22.28 7.00
C ILE A 558 2.42 -23.16 6.18
N PRO A 559 2.10 -24.36 6.65
CA PRO A 559 1.14 -25.25 6.00
C PRO A 559 -0.23 -24.58 5.84
N GLU A 560 -0.90 -24.85 4.73
CA GLU A 560 -2.21 -24.26 4.43
C GLU A 560 -3.24 -24.57 5.53
N GLU A 561 -3.15 -25.72 6.13
CA GLU A 561 -3.99 -26.20 7.21
C GLU A 561 -3.85 -25.42 8.53
N GLU A 562 -2.68 -24.82 8.79
CA GLU A 562 -2.45 -23.99 9.97
C GLU A 562 -2.98 -22.55 9.82
N LEU A 563 -3.20 -22.10 8.60
CA LEU A 563 -3.60 -20.72 8.36
C LEU A 563 -4.92 -20.35 9.03
N GLY A 564 -5.80 -21.30 9.22
CA GLY A 564 -7.06 -21.10 9.88
C GLY A 564 -6.98 -20.90 11.39
N HIS A 565 -6.21 -21.72 12.05
CA HIS A 565 -5.98 -21.63 13.49
C HIS A 565 -5.33 -20.30 13.90
N LEU A 566 -4.38 -19.82 13.10
CA LEU A 566 -3.67 -18.58 13.35
C LEU A 566 -4.59 -17.35 13.46
N VAL A 567 -5.71 -17.35 12.74
CA VAL A 567 -6.68 -16.23 12.73
C VAL A 567 -7.52 -16.18 13.97
N GLN A 568 -8.01 -17.33 14.37
CA GLN A 568 -8.90 -17.42 15.51
C GLN A 568 -8.15 -17.11 16.80
N SER A 569 -6.95 -17.67 16.94
CA SER A 569 -6.08 -17.37 18.07
C SER A 569 -5.76 -15.86 18.13
N TRP A 570 -5.60 -15.21 16.96
CA TRP A 570 -5.36 -13.77 16.93
C TRP A 570 -6.59 -12.96 17.40
N ARG A 571 -7.81 -13.35 17.02
CA ARG A 571 -9.03 -12.64 17.42
C ARG A 571 -9.36 -12.84 18.88
N ALA A 572 -9.24 -14.06 19.37
CA ALA A 572 -9.37 -14.35 20.80
C ALA A 572 -8.37 -13.53 21.63
N ALA A 573 -7.15 -13.35 21.10
CA ALA A 573 -6.13 -12.50 21.70
C ALA A 573 -6.40 -10.99 21.58
N ASN A 574 -7.28 -10.55 20.67
CA ASN A 574 -7.53 -9.14 20.36
C ASN A 574 -9.03 -8.76 20.32
N PRO A 575 -9.79 -9.04 21.38
CA PRO A 575 -11.25 -8.87 21.36
C PRO A 575 -11.67 -7.41 21.17
N HIS A 576 -10.95 -6.45 21.74
CA HIS A 576 -11.26 -5.01 21.61
C HIS A 576 -11.06 -4.50 20.17
N ILE A 577 -10.08 -5.04 19.44
CA ILE A 577 -9.89 -4.71 18.03
C ILE A 577 -11.05 -5.25 17.19
N VAL A 578 -11.48 -6.48 17.46
CA VAL A 578 -12.62 -7.08 16.75
C VAL A 578 -13.90 -6.28 17.00
N ASP A 579 -14.18 -5.94 18.26
CA ASP A 579 -15.33 -5.12 18.64
C ASP A 579 -15.30 -3.74 17.97
N PHE A 580 -14.12 -3.12 17.92
CA PHE A 580 -13.92 -1.84 17.27
C PHE A 580 -14.27 -1.85 15.77
N TRP A 581 -14.03 -2.94 15.04
CA TRP A 581 -14.44 -3.05 13.64
C TRP A 581 -15.94 -2.90 13.46
N TRP A 582 -16.72 -3.55 14.34
CA TRP A 582 -18.17 -3.56 14.24
C TRP A 582 -18.79 -2.29 14.78
N GLN A 583 -18.20 -1.68 15.77
CA GLN A 583 -18.57 -0.33 16.21
C GLN A 583 -18.41 0.68 15.08
N VAL A 584 -17.31 0.63 14.33
CA VAL A 584 -17.07 1.49 13.17
C VAL A 584 -18.07 1.19 12.06
N ASP A 585 -18.36 -0.08 11.75
CA ASP A 585 -19.36 -0.46 10.75
C ASP A 585 -20.74 0.10 11.09
N GLY A 586 -21.19 -0.13 12.31
CA GLY A 586 -22.46 0.39 12.83
C GLY A 586 -22.54 1.92 12.81
N ALA A 587 -21.44 2.60 13.15
CA ALA A 587 -21.35 4.06 13.13
C ALA A 587 -21.46 4.62 11.71
N VAL A 588 -20.75 4.03 10.75
CA VAL A 588 -20.82 4.41 9.34
C VAL A 588 -22.24 4.22 8.78
N LYS A 589 -22.83 3.03 8.99
CA LYS A 589 -24.21 2.75 8.56
C LYS A 589 -25.20 3.71 9.18
N THR A 590 -25.08 3.99 10.48
CA THR A 590 -25.95 4.94 11.20
C THR A 590 -25.81 6.36 10.67
N ALA A 591 -24.57 6.82 10.46
CA ALA A 591 -24.32 8.16 9.90
C ALA A 591 -24.92 8.32 8.50
N ILE A 592 -24.87 7.28 7.67
CA ILE A 592 -25.46 7.30 6.31
C ILE A 592 -26.98 7.26 6.36
N LYS A 593 -27.59 6.36 7.16
CA LYS A 593 -29.04 6.16 7.23
C LYS A 593 -29.75 7.33 7.91
N LYS A 594 -29.26 7.71 9.11
CA LYS A 594 -29.93 8.69 9.98
C LYS A 594 -29.48 10.13 9.76
N ARG A 595 -28.37 10.35 9.02
CA ARG A 595 -27.77 11.69 8.77
C ARG A 595 -27.43 12.43 10.06
N ILE A 596 -27.09 11.72 11.13
CA ILE A 596 -26.64 12.26 12.40
C ILE A 596 -25.15 11.97 12.61
N PRO A 597 -24.43 12.85 13.33
CA PRO A 597 -23.07 12.53 13.75
C PRO A 597 -23.06 11.35 14.73
N VAL A 598 -22.09 10.45 14.55
CA VAL A 598 -21.86 9.30 15.46
C VAL A 598 -20.43 9.36 15.95
N GLN A 599 -20.23 9.10 17.23
CA GLN A 599 -18.92 9.03 17.88
C GLN A 599 -18.57 7.59 18.23
N VAL A 600 -17.37 7.15 17.90
CA VAL A 600 -16.78 5.89 18.36
C VAL A 600 -15.36 6.19 18.83
N ASN A 601 -15.11 6.04 20.11
CA ASN A 601 -13.87 6.42 20.78
C ASN A 601 -13.46 7.86 20.38
N ASN A 602 -12.30 8.04 19.79
CA ASN A 602 -11.77 9.34 19.31
C ASN A 602 -12.04 9.60 17.81
N LEU A 603 -12.99 8.88 17.21
CA LEU A 603 -13.42 9.04 15.81
C LEU A 603 -14.81 9.63 15.74
N ARG A 604 -15.06 10.49 14.76
CA ARG A 604 -16.38 11.06 14.48
C ARG A 604 -16.81 10.78 13.04
N PHE A 605 -18.02 10.25 12.89
CA PHE A 605 -18.61 9.88 11.61
C PHE A 605 -19.73 10.86 11.27
N LEU A 606 -19.68 11.46 10.10
CA LEU A 606 -20.63 12.47 9.66
C LEU A 606 -20.99 12.30 8.19
N CYS A 607 -22.29 12.20 7.87
CA CYS A 607 -22.76 12.19 6.49
C CYS A 607 -23.48 13.49 6.16
N LYS A 608 -22.88 14.33 5.29
CA LYS A 608 -23.38 15.65 4.91
C LYS A 608 -23.14 15.92 3.43
N SER A 609 -24.12 16.53 2.75
CA SER A 609 -24.02 16.98 1.33
C SER A 609 -23.53 15.91 0.36
N GLY A 610 -23.97 14.66 0.54
CA GLY A 610 -23.57 13.54 -0.33
C GLY A 610 -22.17 12.98 -0.05
N MET A 611 -21.57 13.34 1.08
CA MET A 611 -20.25 12.85 1.51
C MET A 611 -20.35 12.19 2.87
N LEU A 612 -19.65 11.06 3.07
CA LEU A 612 -19.33 10.53 4.38
C LEU A 612 -17.94 11.03 4.76
N PHE A 613 -17.82 11.63 5.91
CA PHE A 613 -16.57 12.05 6.53
C PHE A 613 -16.31 11.21 7.78
N ILE A 614 -15.10 10.68 7.89
CA ILE A 614 -14.58 10.07 9.09
C ILE A 614 -13.49 11.00 9.62
N GLU A 615 -13.75 11.67 10.72
CA GLU A 615 -12.79 12.57 11.36
C GLU A 615 -11.86 11.76 12.26
N LEU A 616 -10.57 11.82 11.94
CA LEU A 616 -9.50 11.14 12.65
C LEU A 616 -9.12 11.91 13.93
N PRO A 617 -8.37 11.29 14.86
CA PRO A 617 -7.93 11.95 16.09
C PRO A 617 -7.12 13.24 15.85
N SER A 618 -6.42 13.32 14.72
CA SER A 618 -5.67 14.51 14.27
C SER A 618 -6.57 15.68 13.84
N GLY A 619 -7.89 15.49 13.74
CA GLY A 619 -8.83 16.44 13.15
C GLY A 619 -8.92 16.38 11.63
N ARG A 620 -8.01 15.63 10.96
CA ARG A 620 -8.09 15.39 9.53
C ARG A 620 -9.26 14.44 9.20
N ARG A 621 -9.81 14.54 7.99
CA ARG A 621 -10.97 13.74 7.57
C ARG A 621 -10.60 12.80 6.42
N LEU A 622 -11.12 11.57 6.50
CA LEU A 622 -11.24 10.68 5.36
C LEU A 622 -12.59 10.93 4.70
N SER A 623 -12.61 11.03 3.38
CA SER A 623 -13.80 11.43 2.61
C SER A 623 -14.23 10.31 1.65
N TYR A 624 -15.54 9.99 1.65
CA TYR A 624 -16.16 8.99 0.78
C TYR A 624 -17.31 9.62 0.00
N VAL A 625 -17.23 9.56 -1.33
CA VAL A 625 -18.14 10.26 -2.23
C VAL A 625 -19.42 9.47 -2.45
N LYS A 626 -20.57 10.14 -2.36
CA LYS A 626 -21.92 9.56 -2.58
C LYS A 626 -22.13 8.21 -1.88
N PRO A 627 -21.93 8.15 -0.52
CA PRO A 627 -22.13 6.93 0.22
C PRO A 627 -23.59 6.50 0.18
N ARG A 628 -23.81 5.19 0.04
CA ARG A 628 -25.14 4.59 0.08
C ARG A 628 -25.07 3.27 0.83
N ILE A 629 -26.18 2.90 1.44
CA ILE A 629 -26.39 1.53 1.87
C ILE A 629 -26.71 0.73 0.61
N GLY A 630 -26.07 -0.38 0.45
CA GLY A 630 -26.26 -1.33 -0.63
C GLY A 630 -26.29 -2.74 -0.06
N GLU A 631 -26.42 -3.70 -0.92
CA GLU A 631 -26.34 -5.11 -0.62
C GLU A 631 -25.00 -5.65 -1.12
N ASN A 632 -24.31 -6.46 -0.31
CA ASN A 632 -23.09 -7.11 -0.74
C ASN A 632 -23.44 -8.32 -1.65
N LYS A 633 -22.42 -8.92 -2.27
CA LYS A 633 -22.59 -10.10 -3.13
C LYS A 633 -23.15 -11.34 -2.40
N PHE A 634 -23.39 -11.25 -1.09
CA PHE A 634 -23.88 -12.31 -0.21
C PHE A 634 -25.27 -11.98 0.37
N GLY A 635 -25.93 -10.90 -0.12
CA GLY A 635 -27.25 -10.47 0.36
C GLY A 635 -27.25 -9.62 1.63
N GLY A 636 -26.10 -9.42 2.28
CA GLY A 636 -26.00 -8.62 3.50
C GLY A 636 -25.89 -7.13 3.24
N GLU A 637 -26.32 -6.32 4.21
CA GLU A 637 -26.21 -4.86 4.13
C GLU A 637 -24.75 -4.41 4.13
N SER A 638 -24.34 -3.72 3.08
CA SER A 638 -23.00 -3.14 2.95
C SER A 638 -23.05 -1.64 2.67
N VAL A 639 -21.90 -1.00 2.80
CA VAL A 639 -21.72 0.40 2.43
C VAL A 639 -21.07 0.48 1.07
N THR A 640 -21.68 1.26 0.16
CA THR A 640 -21.08 1.54 -1.15
C THR A 640 -20.83 3.03 -1.31
N TYR A 641 -19.79 3.38 -2.06
CA TYR A 641 -19.41 4.76 -2.36
C TYR A 641 -18.75 4.86 -3.73
N GLU A 642 -18.65 6.05 -4.29
CA GLU A 642 -17.94 6.26 -5.56
C GLU A 642 -16.45 6.53 -5.30
N GLY A 643 -15.58 5.95 -6.12
CA GLY A 643 -14.12 6.09 -6.00
C GLY A 643 -13.37 5.45 -7.15
N ILE A 644 -12.04 5.56 -7.12
CA ILE A 644 -11.16 4.92 -8.10
C ILE A 644 -10.99 3.45 -7.70
N GLY A 645 -11.45 2.54 -8.56
CA GLY A 645 -11.33 1.09 -8.36
C GLY A 645 -9.99 0.50 -8.80
N ALA A 646 -9.88 -0.82 -8.73
CA ALA A 646 -8.67 -1.57 -9.09
C ALA A 646 -8.26 -1.37 -10.57
N THR A 647 -9.22 -1.14 -11.45
CA THR A 647 -9.01 -0.83 -12.88
C THR A 647 -8.61 0.62 -13.14
N LYS A 648 -8.40 1.42 -12.10
CA LYS A 648 -8.12 2.87 -12.15
C LYS A 648 -9.25 3.70 -12.78
N LYS A 649 -10.46 3.16 -12.86
CA LYS A 649 -11.66 3.87 -13.28
C LYS A 649 -12.44 4.36 -12.08
N TRP A 650 -13.23 5.44 -12.29
CA TRP A 650 -14.19 5.91 -11.29
C TRP A 650 -15.42 5.01 -11.34
N GLU A 651 -15.69 4.34 -10.24
CA GLU A 651 -16.74 3.34 -10.14
C GLU A 651 -17.31 3.28 -8.72
N ARG A 652 -18.40 2.56 -8.55
CA ARG A 652 -18.97 2.30 -7.23
C ARG A 652 -18.23 1.14 -6.56
N LEU A 653 -17.71 1.41 -5.38
CA LEU A 653 -16.93 0.49 -4.57
C LEU A 653 -17.72 0.09 -3.34
N GLU A 654 -17.52 -1.12 -2.90
CA GLU A 654 -18.07 -1.66 -1.65
C GLU A 654 -17.05 -1.56 -0.51
N SER A 655 -17.55 -1.35 0.72
CA SER A 655 -16.72 -1.34 1.94
C SER A 655 -17.52 -1.81 3.15
N TYR A 656 -16.80 -2.21 4.18
CA TYR A 656 -17.33 -2.79 5.42
C TYR A 656 -16.43 -2.43 6.60
N GLY A 657 -16.86 -2.70 7.83
CA GLY A 657 -16.21 -2.25 9.06
C GLY A 657 -14.68 -2.40 9.10
N PRO A 658 -14.12 -3.62 8.99
CA PRO A 658 -12.67 -3.84 8.95
C PRO A 658 -11.95 -3.03 7.87
N LYS A 659 -12.56 -2.81 6.69
CA LYS A 659 -11.97 -2.02 5.62
C LYS A 659 -11.97 -0.51 5.91
N PHE A 660 -12.99 -0.03 6.62
CA PHE A 660 -12.96 1.34 7.14
C PHE A 660 -11.88 1.50 8.21
N VAL A 661 -11.76 0.53 9.12
CA VAL A 661 -10.72 0.55 10.18
C VAL A 661 -9.32 0.51 9.56
N GLU A 662 -9.08 -0.29 8.55
CA GLU A 662 -7.81 -0.28 7.80
C GLU A 662 -7.48 1.12 7.28
N ASN A 663 -8.43 1.80 6.62
CA ASN A 663 -8.23 3.16 6.13
C ASN A 663 -8.00 4.18 7.26
N ILE A 664 -8.71 4.04 8.38
CA ILE A 664 -8.58 4.89 9.58
C ILE A 664 -7.18 4.72 10.18
N VAL A 665 -6.73 3.48 10.39
CA VAL A 665 -5.40 3.17 10.95
C VAL A 665 -4.30 3.69 10.04
N GLN A 666 -4.38 3.43 8.74
CA GLN A 666 -3.42 3.92 7.76
C GLN A 666 -3.40 5.46 7.68
N GLY A 667 -4.58 6.07 7.77
CA GLY A 667 -4.70 7.53 7.81
C GLY A 667 -4.09 8.13 9.07
N THR A 668 -4.32 7.52 10.23
CA THR A 668 -3.75 7.94 11.52
C THR A 668 -2.24 7.73 11.56
N ALA A 669 -1.73 6.60 11.08
CA ALA A 669 -0.28 6.35 10.95
C ALA A 669 0.41 7.40 10.07
N ARG A 670 -0.24 7.80 8.96
CA ARG A 670 0.24 8.89 8.10
C ARG A 670 0.26 10.22 8.87
N ASP A 671 -0.74 10.51 9.69
CA ASP A 671 -0.80 11.77 10.45
C ASP A 671 0.28 11.81 11.55
N ILE A 672 0.61 10.67 12.16
CA ILE A 672 1.73 10.53 13.10
C ILE A 672 3.06 10.81 12.37
N LEU A 673 3.27 10.24 11.18
CA LEU A 673 4.47 10.51 10.38
C LEU A 673 4.58 11.99 10.03
N CYS A 674 3.48 12.64 9.62
CA CYS A 674 3.48 14.08 9.32
C CYS A 674 3.80 14.94 10.56
N TYR A 675 3.27 14.58 11.72
CA TYR A 675 3.64 15.23 12.97
C TYR A 675 5.14 15.09 13.27
N ALA A 676 5.71 13.88 13.10
CA ALA A 676 7.14 13.67 13.26
C ALA A 676 7.96 14.52 12.27
N MET A 677 7.56 14.58 11.00
CA MET A 677 8.21 15.44 9.99
C MET A 677 8.14 16.91 10.38
N GLN A 678 7.01 17.40 10.91
CA GLN A 678 6.88 18.78 11.39
C GLN A 678 7.82 19.06 12.57
N THR A 679 7.93 18.15 13.53
CA THR A 679 8.85 18.32 14.67
C THR A 679 10.33 18.24 14.27
N LEU A 680 10.64 17.57 13.16
CA LEU A 680 11.97 17.43 12.57
C LEU A 680 12.19 18.37 11.37
N ARG A 681 11.34 19.39 11.16
CA ARG A 681 11.43 20.31 10.00
C ARG A 681 12.75 21.05 9.94
N HIS A 682 13.41 21.27 11.08
CA HIS A 682 14.75 21.85 11.16
C HIS A 682 15.87 20.93 10.65
N CYS A 683 15.58 19.65 10.40
CA CYS A 683 16.50 18.69 9.81
C CYS A 683 16.31 18.61 8.29
N ALA A 684 17.38 18.23 7.56
CA ALA A 684 17.28 18.00 6.14
C ALA A 684 16.66 16.64 5.83
N ILE A 685 15.34 16.53 5.95
CA ILE A 685 14.61 15.35 5.46
C ILE A 685 14.75 15.34 3.94
N VAL A 686 15.41 14.33 3.38
CA VAL A 686 15.64 14.16 1.93
C VAL A 686 14.75 13.06 1.33
N GLY A 687 14.11 12.28 2.19
CA GLY A 687 13.20 11.22 1.75
C GLY A 687 12.41 10.60 2.90
N HIS A 688 11.36 9.88 2.52
CA HIS A 688 10.58 9.04 3.43
C HIS A 688 10.03 7.82 2.68
N VAL A 689 9.93 6.69 3.39
CA VAL A 689 9.44 5.42 2.83
C VAL A 689 8.47 4.80 3.81
N HIS A 690 7.18 4.84 3.52
CA HIS A 690 6.09 4.40 4.41
C HIS A 690 6.07 5.15 5.75
N ASP A 691 6.68 4.61 6.77
CA ASP A 691 6.83 5.10 8.15
C ASP A 691 8.28 5.44 8.53
N GLU A 692 9.17 5.43 7.56
CA GLU A 692 10.61 5.69 7.67
C GLU A 692 10.95 7.10 7.17
N LEU A 693 11.86 7.81 7.85
CA LEU A 693 12.45 9.08 7.43
C LEU A 693 13.92 8.91 7.09
N ILE A 694 14.37 9.57 6.01
CA ILE A 694 15.77 9.64 5.59
C ILE A 694 16.23 11.08 5.76
N ILE A 695 17.16 11.30 6.69
CA ILE A 695 17.67 12.62 7.05
C ILE A 695 19.15 12.70 6.67
N GLU A 696 19.49 13.70 5.84
CA GLU A 696 20.87 14.02 5.50
C GLU A 696 21.42 14.98 6.54
N CYS A 697 22.51 14.62 7.22
CA CYS A 697 23.04 15.42 8.33
C CYS A 697 24.55 15.29 8.48
N ARG A 698 25.14 16.16 9.31
CA ARG A 698 26.58 16.09 9.67
C ARG A 698 26.86 14.81 10.45
N LYS A 699 28.09 14.35 10.40
CA LYS A 699 28.54 13.11 11.02
C LYS A 699 28.41 13.09 12.55
N ASP A 700 28.33 14.27 13.20
CA ASP A 700 28.18 14.43 14.66
C ASP A 700 26.74 14.34 15.16
N VAL A 701 25.73 14.31 14.28
CA VAL A 701 24.33 14.21 14.68
C VAL A 701 24.00 12.82 15.22
N SER A 702 23.37 12.79 16.41
CA SER A 702 23.00 11.54 17.08
C SER A 702 21.77 10.89 16.46
N VAL A 703 21.87 9.60 16.15
CA VAL A 703 20.73 8.76 15.71
C VAL A 703 19.65 8.71 16.79
N ASP A 704 20.05 8.50 18.05
CA ASP A 704 19.12 8.41 19.18
C ASP A 704 18.31 9.69 19.38
N ALA A 705 18.91 10.87 19.18
CA ALA A 705 18.22 12.14 19.28
C ALA A 705 17.11 12.27 18.20
N ILE A 706 17.41 11.84 16.98
CA ILE A 706 16.42 11.81 15.88
C ILE A 706 15.29 10.82 16.18
N CYS A 707 15.62 9.60 16.61
CA CYS A 707 14.65 8.57 16.96
C CYS A 707 13.75 8.99 18.14
N GLN A 708 14.32 9.61 19.19
CA GLN A 708 13.54 10.15 20.30
C GLN A 708 12.59 11.26 19.84
N GLN A 709 13.05 12.16 18.97
CA GLN A 709 12.21 13.22 18.45
C GLN A 709 11.09 12.67 17.55
N MET A 710 11.40 11.72 16.67
CA MET A 710 10.44 11.05 15.80
C MET A 710 9.40 10.28 16.64
N GLY A 711 9.83 9.60 17.72
CA GLY A 711 8.97 8.81 18.60
C GLY A 711 8.08 9.62 19.55
N ARG A 712 8.06 10.96 19.46
CA ARG A 712 7.19 11.79 20.31
C ARG A 712 5.71 11.57 19.96
N THR A 713 4.90 11.37 21.01
CA THR A 713 3.46 11.25 20.88
C THR A 713 2.85 12.60 20.50
N PRO A 714 2.03 12.66 19.41
CA PRO A 714 1.30 13.87 19.06
C PRO A 714 0.35 14.31 20.19
N PRO A 715 0.11 15.62 20.39
CA PRO A 715 -0.80 16.11 21.44
C PRO A 715 -2.24 15.57 21.33
N TRP A 716 -2.69 15.25 20.11
CA TRP A 716 -4.01 14.69 19.85
C TRP A 716 -4.09 13.16 20.07
N ALA A 717 -2.98 12.49 20.37
CA ALA A 717 -2.88 11.04 20.54
C ALA A 717 -2.46 10.66 21.97
N GLU A 718 -3.06 11.31 22.98
CA GLU A 718 -2.76 11.03 24.38
C GLU A 718 -2.93 9.53 24.69
N GLY A 719 -1.93 8.96 25.38
CA GLY A 719 -1.90 7.53 25.71
C GLY A 719 -1.36 6.61 24.60
N LEU A 720 -1.11 7.11 23.38
CA LEU A 720 -0.44 6.35 22.35
C LEU A 720 1.05 6.24 22.63
N ILE A 721 1.57 5.02 22.69
CA ILE A 721 3.00 4.74 22.93
C ILE A 721 3.68 4.57 21.58
N LEU A 722 4.52 5.52 21.20
CA LEU A 722 5.33 5.47 19.98
C LEU A 722 6.78 5.11 20.31
N ARG A 723 7.44 4.51 19.33
CA ARG A 723 8.88 4.27 19.33
C ARG A 723 9.37 4.33 17.90
N ALA A 724 10.51 4.97 17.70
CA ALA A 724 11.26 4.91 16.47
C ALA A 724 12.64 4.31 16.76
N ASP A 725 13.12 3.48 15.86
CA ASP A 725 14.45 2.90 15.86
C ASP A 725 15.18 3.39 14.60
N GLY A 726 16.49 3.47 14.61
CA GLY A 726 17.23 4.02 13.48
C GLY A 726 18.69 3.62 13.44
N TYR A 727 19.32 3.95 12.33
CA TYR A 727 20.74 3.71 12.07
C TYR A 727 21.34 4.83 11.22
N GLU A 728 22.66 4.89 11.17
CA GLU A 728 23.39 5.79 10.27
C GLU A 728 24.05 5.01 9.13
N CYS A 729 24.17 5.64 7.97
CA CYS A 729 24.80 5.00 6.80
C CYS A 729 25.39 6.03 5.82
N GLU A 730 26.35 5.57 5.01
CA GLU A 730 27.00 6.34 3.94
C GLU A 730 26.29 6.20 2.59
N PHE A 731 25.35 5.26 2.47
CA PHE A 731 24.41 5.10 1.37
C PHE A 731 23.13 4.45 1.91
N TYR A 732 22.00 4.76 1.30
CA TYR A 732 20.72 4.24 1.78
C TYR A 732 20.63 2.72 1.63
N GLN A 733 20.30 2.06 2.70
CA GLN A 733 20.03 0.61 2.77
C GLN A 733 18.79 0.39 3.65
N LYS A 734 18.24 -0.80 3.62
CA LYS A 734 17.16 -1.19 4.54
C LYS A 734 17.51 -2.54 5.15
N ASP A 735 17.54 -2.57 6.48
CA ASP A 735 17.78 -3.80 7.26
C ASP A 735 16.67 -4.84 7.09
#